data_6104e867ae7fdad03ee3879bc3346aca
#
_entry.id   6104e867ae7fdad03ee3879bc3346aca
#
_cell.length_a   1.000
_cell.length_b   1.000
_cell.length_c   1.000
_cell.angle_alpha   90.00
_cell.angle_beta   90.00
_cell.angle_gamma   90.00
#
_symmetry.space_group_name_H-M   'P 1'
#
loop_
_entity.id
_entity.type
_entity.pdbx_description
1 polymer ?
#
loop_
_entity_poly.entity_id
_entity_poly.type
_entity_poly.pdbx_seq_one_letter_code
_entity_poly.pdbx_strand_id
1 'polypeptide(L)'
;MHLIGKPKGVFNFDAPFTGKDLILNREISWLEFNERVLQEAENPEVPLLERIKFLAICSSNLDEFFRVRVAAQQRLMELKPRERRAILFDPEEVLERIQQSVIRMQSRLEQVFYKEIKPDLAVEQVFLHHPEQIPAAWLSKLTELFSLKVLPFLTPLMISKAHHAVPLKDAFLYLAIRMKSVNQAGASPEYALIELPTRVLPRFWEISFNEDASAHHIFFLDDLIRIGLPILFSSLGLRVTGAYTIKLTRDQELDLEGEEGGDLAERMSRSLKNRKRGDPVRFIYDSAMPLDMLQFLVRHLSVGKSNLIPGGTYHNFSQFSDFPELNRPDLRYPSPLLVPCPELDGEGLLFDVIRGADQLLHHPYQSYDYVLRFLREAAIDPQVRSIRITLYRVARISSVVNSLITAAMNGKKVTAVIEIQARFDEENNLYWAERLKDAGARVIFGELGTKIHAKVCLVTRVEHGRPVRYAHMATGNYNRQTARLYADDGLLTANKSLTAEVFRLFKFIENPNGSFIFRRLLVAPLHMRKQFEALIFDEMQRARSGKVGFIMLKMNSLTDERMIRLLYEASRSGVEIRLIIRGMCSLIPGVPGMSERIEVISIVDRFLEHSRIYWFGHGGRDQIYLSSADWMNRNLSRRIEMAFPIINPGQKQRLKKMLLLQWSDNVKSRRLNAVEPPFDDRPLVRAQFEMFDLLRSEMIDRIREAH
;
A
#
# COMPACT_ATOMS: atom_id res chain seq x y z
N MET A 1 4.82 40.16 3.38
CA MET A 1 4.59 39.19 4.49
C MET A 1 3.18 39.44 5.04
N HIS A 2 2.12 38.98 4.34
CA HIS A 2 0.75 39.16 4.79
C HIS A 2 0.25 37.93 5.52
N LEU A 3 -0.15 38.10 6.77
CA LEU A 3 -0.96 37.17 7.52
C LEU A 3 -2.24 36.89 6.73
N ILE A 4 -2.48 35.61 6.39
CA ILE A 4 -3.77 35.19 5.83
C ILE A 4 -4.79 35.44 6.95
N GLY A 5 -5.62 36.48 6.76
CA GLY A 5 -6.66 36.88 7.70
C GLY A 5 -7.63 35.71 7.92
N LYS A 6 -8.22 35.65 9.13
CA LYS A 6 -9.29 34.70 9.46
C LYS A 6 -10.39 34.78 8.40
N PRO A 7 -10.82 33.68 7.79
CA PRO A 7 -11.94 33.71 6.86
C PRO A 7 -13.19 34.10 7.64
N LYS A 8 -13.71 35.29 7.37
CA LYS A 8 -15.08 35.71 7.76
C LYS A 8 -16.03 35.14 6.73
N GLY A 9 -16.62 34.00 6.99
CA GLY A 9 -17.68 33.43 6.17
C GLY A 9 -18.17 32.15 6.80
N VAL A 10 -19.41 32.13 7.27
CA VAL A 10 -20.18 30.92 7.55
C VAL A 10 -20.48 30.34 6.18
N PHE A 11 -19.90 29.16 5.85
CA PHE A 11 -20.19 28.46 4.62
C PHE A 11 -21.65 27.98 4.65
N ASN A 12 -22.49 28.53 3.80
CA ASN A 12 -23.83 28.01 3.56
C ASN A 12 -23.73 26.99 2.44
N PHE A 13 -23.88 25.69 2.79
CA PHE A 13 -23.81 24.57 1.85
C PHE A 13 -25.15 24.30 1.14
N ASP A 14 -25.96 25.31 0.88
CA ASP A 14 -27.19 25.21 0.11
C ASP A 14 -26.85 25.02 -1.38
N ALA A 15 -26.35 23.84 -1.73
CA ALA A 15 -26.17 23.43 -3.12
C ALA A 15 -27.39 22.63 -3.58
N PRO A 16 -27.82 22.77 -4.84
CA PRO A 16 -28.96 22.06 -5.40
C PRO A 16 -28.76 20.53 -5.50
N PHE A 17 -27.57 20.04 -5.21
CA PHE A 17 -27.22 18.62 -5.22
C PHE A 17 -27.14 18.11 -3.78
N THR A 18 -27.96 17.15 -3.42
CA THR A 18 -27.99 16.52 -2.10
C THR A 18 -27.85 15.00 -2.20
N GLY A 19 -27.16 14.37 -1.26
CA GLY A 19 -27.15 12.93 -1.07
C GLY A 19 -26.15 12.14 -1.93
N LYS A 20 -26.59 10.94 -2.36
CA LYS A 20 -25.79 9.92 -3.06
C LYS A 20 -25.21 10.40 -4.41
N ASP A 21 -25.85 11.39 -5.05
CA ASP A 21 -25.50 11.86 -6.39
C ASP A 21 -24.20 12.67 -6.45
N LEU A 22 -23.67 13.06 -5.31
CA LEU A 22 -22.49 13.90 -5.19
C LEU A 22 -21.20 13.13 -4.94
N ILE A 23 -21.29 11.88 -4.48
CA ILE A 23 -20.13 11.15 -3.96
C ILE A 23 -20.21 9.69 -4.37
N LEU A 24 -19.13 9.20 -5.01
CA LEU A 24 -18.96 7.78 -5.26
C LEU A 24 -18.68 7.03 -3.95
N ASN A 25 -19.28 5.84 -3.83
CA ASN A 25 -18.93 4.96 -2.73
C ASN A 25 -17.44 4.60 -2.77
N ARG A 26 -16.74 4.84 -1.69
CA ARG A 26 -15.29 4.68 -1.61
C ARG A 26 -14.82 3.22 -1.76
N GLU A 27 -15.65 2.23 -1.38
CA GLU A 27 -15.29 0.81 -1.49
C GLU A 27 -15.39 0.34 -2.95
N ILE A 28 -16.38 0.84 -3.68
CA ILE A 28 -16.51 0.59 -5.12
C ILE A 28 -15.38 1.28 -5.90
N SER A 29 -15.10 2.54 -5.58
CA SER A 29 -13.96 3.25 -6.18
C SER A 29 -12.61 2.57 -5.90
N TRP A 30 -12.47 1.90 -4.74
CA TRP A 30 -11.28 1.11 -4.43
C TRP A 30 -11.17 -0.13 -5.34
N LEU A 31 -12.29 -0.80 -5.62
CA LEU A 31 -12.29 -1.94 -6.55
C LEU A 31 -11.91 -1.51 -7.97
N GLU A 32 -12.40 -0.36 -8.44
CA GLU A 32 -11.98 0.24 -9.72
C GLU A 32 -10.47 0.50 -9.77
N PHE A 33 -9.88 0.95 -8.67
CA PHE A 33 -8.42 1.05 -8.57
C PHE A 33 -7.74 -0.32 -8.74
N ASN A 34 -8.25 -1.37 -8.08
CA ASN A 34 -7.66 -2.69 -8.19
C ASN A 34 -7.86 -3.32 -9.58
N GLU A 35 -8.91 -2.93 -10.29
CA GLU A 35 -9.07 -3.27 -11.72
C GLU A 35 -7.99 -2.64 -12.59
N ARG A 36 -7.58 -1.39 -12.30
CA ARG A 36 -6.44 -0.76 -12.99
C ARG A 36 -5.12 -1.49 -12.74
N VAL A 37 -4.93 -2.05 -11.54
CA VAL A 37 -3.78 -2.93 -11.24
C VAL A 37 -3.84 -4.22 -12.07
N LEU A 38 -5.03 -4.81 -12.24
CA LEU A 38 -5.21 -5.99 -13.07
C LEU A 38 -4.93 -5.71 -14.55
N GLN A 39 -5.29 -4.54 -15.07
CA GLN A 39 -4.99 -4.12 -16.45
C GLN A 39 -3.48 -4.15 -16.76
N GLU A 40 -2.60 -3.91 -15.80
CA GLU A 40 -1.16 -4.06 -16.01
C GLU A 40 -0.75 -5.53 -16.19
N ALA A 41 -1.45 -6.48 -15.56
CA ALA A 41 -1.24 -7.89 -15.80
C ALA A 41 -1.81 -8.36 -17.17
N GLU A 42 -2.86 -7.71 -17.65
CA GLU A 42 -3.48 -7.95 -18.96
C GLU A 42 -2.68 -7.35 -20.13
N ASN A 43 -1.87 -6.32 -19.85
CA ASN A 43 -1.17 -5.59 -20.90
C ASN A 43 0.07 -6.36 -21.42
N PRO A 44 0.11 -6.79 -22.71
CA PRO A 44 1.24 -7.53 -23.27
C PRO A 44 2.53 -6.70 -23.38
N GLU A 45 2.45 -5.37 -23.36
CA GLU A 45 3.62 -4.48 -23.34
C GLU A 45 4.37 -4.49 -22.00
N VAL A 46 3.75 -5.06 -20.94
CA VAL A 46 4.39 -5.25 -19.65
C VAL A 46 5.21 -6.53 -19.67
N PRO A 47 6.49 -6.52 -19.25
CA PRO A 47 7.32 -7.72 -19.24
C PRO A 47 6.67 -8.88 -18.48
N LEU A 48 6.82 -10.11 -18.96
CA LEU A 48 6.04 -11.26 -18.53
C LEU A 48 6.13 -11.55 -17.03
N LEU A 49 7.32 -11.49 -16.43
CA LEU A 49 7.47 -11.68 -14.98
C LEU A 49 6.91 -10.49 -14.14
N GLU A 50 6.78 -9.31 -14.75
CA GLU A 50 6.11 -8.19 -14.10
C GLU A 50 4.57 -8.35 -14.17
N ARG A 51 4.01 -8.91 -15.26
CA ARG A 51 2.59 -9.28 -15.34
C ARG A 51 2.21 -10.23 -14.21
N ILE A 52 3.06 -11.22 -13.91
CA ILE A 52 2.89 -12.14 -12.76
C ILE A 52 2.87 -11.37 -11.44
N LYS A 53 3.76 -10.39 -11.25
CA LYS A 53 3.76 -9.54 -10.04
C LYS A 53 2.49 -8.70 -9.93
N PHE A 54 1.95 -8.17 -11.03
CA PHE A 54 0.69 -7.42 -11.00
C PHE A 54 -0.50 -8.31 -10.63
N LEU A 55 -0.54 -9.59 -11.06
CA LEU A 55 -1.52 -10.55 -10.55
C LEU A 55 -1.38 -10.71 -9.02
N ALA A 56 -0.13 -10.84 -8.54
CA ALA A 56 0.12 -10.98 -7.11
C ALA A 56 -0.33 -9.75 -6.31
N ILE A 57 -0.02 -8.55 -6.81
CA ILE A 57 -0.44 -7.27 -6.19
C ILE A 57 -1.97 -7.18 -6.16
N CYS A 58 -2.66 -7.46 -7.28
CA CYS A 58 -4.11 -7.41 -7.37
C CYS A 58 -4.77 -8.36 -6.35
N SER A 59 -4.27 -9.60 -6.24
CA SER A 59 -4.75 -10.60 -5.28
C SER A 59 -4.46 -10.21 -3.82
N SER A 60 -3.27 -9.69 -3.53
CA SER A 60 -2.89 -9.22 -2.19
C SER A 60 -3.73 -8.03 -1.75
N ASN A 61 -4.00 -7.10 -2.66
CA ASN A 61 -4.89 -5.97 -2.43
C ASN A 61 -6.30 -6.43 -2.06
N LEU A 62 -6.85 -7.46 -2.73
CA LEU A 62 -8.13 -8.05 -2.37
C LEU A 62 -8.12 -8.67 -0.97
N ASP A 63 -7.04 -9.36 -0.59
CA ASP A 63 -6.93 -9.92 0.77
C ASP A 63 -7.01 -8.82 1.85
N GLU A 64 -6.31 -7.70 1.66
CA GLU A 64 -6.38 -6.55 2.58
C GLU A 64 -7.77 -5.90 2.55
N PHE A 65 -8.38 -5.77 1.37
CA PHE A 65 -9.72 -5.21 1.20
C PHE A 65 -10.77 -5.97 2.01
N PHE A 66 -10.76 -7.30 1.94
CA PHE A 66 -11.69 -8.13 2.71
C PHE A 66 -11.45 -8.05 4.21
N ARG A 67 -10.20 -8.16 4.65
CA ARG A 67 -9.84 -8.11 6.07
C ARG A 67 -10.23 -6.81 6.77
N VAL A 68 -10.31 -5.72 6.02
CA VAL A 68 -10.47 -4.38 6.59
C VAL A 68 -11.79 -3.74 6.19
N ARG A 69 -12.08 -3.71 4.87
CA ARG A 69 -13.20 -2.91 4.35
C ARG A 69 -14.48 -3.70 4.30
N VAL A 70 -14.44 -4.91 3.76
CA VAL A 70 -15.61 -5.80 3.75
C VAL A 70 -16.02 -6.14 5.18
N ALA A 71 -15.05 -6.47 6.04
CA ALA A 71 -15.29 -6.68 7.46
C ALA A 71 -15.99 -5.48 8.12
N ALA A 72 -15.54 -4.25 7.82
CA ALA A 72 -16.20 -3.05 8.32
C ALA A 72 -17.63 -2.88 7.79
N GLN A 73 -17.90 -3.20 6.52
CA GLN A 73 -19.25 -3.17 5.96
C GLN A 73 -20.16 -4.23 6.61
N GLN A 74 -19.65 -5.44 6.88
CA GLN A 74 -20.41 -6.50 7.56
C GLN A 74 -20.80 -6.08 8.99
N ARG A 75 -19.90 -5.45 9.75
CA ARG A 75 -20.25 -4.90 11.07
C ARG A 75 -21.33 -3.81 11.00
N LEU A 76 -21.40 -3.01 9.92
CA LEU A 76 -22.49 -2.06 9.73
C LEU A 76 -23.85 -2.74 9.54
N MET A 77 -23.89 -3.99 9.05
CA MET A 77 -25.12 -4.80 8.97
C MET A 77 -25.68 -5.18 10.34
N GLU A 78 -24.85 -5.25 11.38
CA GLU A 78 -25.24 -5.59 12.76
C GLU A 78 -25.92 -4.39 13.48
N LEU A 79 -25.80 -3.18 12.93
CA LEU A 79 -26.42 -1.98 13.48
C LEU A 79 -27.96 -2.08 13.39
N LYS A 80 -28.64 -1.41 14.33
CA LYS A 80 -30.10 -1.31 14.33
C LYS A 80 -30.59 -0.63 13.04
N PRO A 81 -31.78 -0.98 12.53
CA PRO A 81 -32.33 -0.42 11.28
C PRO A 81 -32.37 1.12 11.26
N ARG A 82 -32.62 1.77 12.41
CA ARG A 82 -32.63 3.24 12.52
C ARG A 82 -31.25 3.83 12.30
N GLU A 83 -30.20 3.20 12.82
CA GLU A 83 -28.81 3.64 12.71
C GLU A 83 -28.30 3.42 11.27
N ARG A 84 -28.67 2.29 10.64
CA ARG A 84 -28.32 2.02 9.23
C ARG A 84 -28.90 3.05 8.26
N ARG A 85 -30.12 3.54 8.50
CA ARG A 85 -30.76 4.58 7.66
C ARG A 85 -30.03 5.92 7.69
N ALA A 86 -29.21 6.18 8.71
CA ALA A 86 -28.39 7.39 8.80
C ALA A 86 -27.08 7.29 7.97
N ILE A 87 -26.75 6.10 7.44
CA ILE A 87 -25.56 5.87 6.63
C ILE A 87 -25.88 6.26 5.17
N LEU A 88 -24.97 6.99 4.53
CA LEU A 88 -25.18 7.52 3.16
C LEU A 88 -25.44 6.41 2.12
N PHE A 89 -24.75 5.26 2.24
CA PHE A 89 -24.92 4.11 1.36
C PHE A 89 -25.36 2.91 2.18
N ASP A 90 -26.40 2.20 1.71
CA ASP A 90 -26.86 0.99 2.38
C ASP A 90 -25.75 -0.08 2.35
N PRO A 91 -25.33 -0.59 3.52
CA PRO A 91 -24.27 -1.59 3.59
C PRO A 91 -24.60 -2.88 2.83
N GLU A 92 -25.86 -3.29 2.76
CA GLU A 92 -26.30 -4.48 2.03
C GLU A 92 -26.09 -4.32 0.53
N GLU A 93 -26.59 -3.22 -0.05
CA GLU A 93 -26.35 -2.87 -1.46
C GLU A 93 -24.85 -2.79 -1.79
N VAL A 94 -24.07 -2.19 -0.90
CA VAL A 94 -22.60 -2.08 -1.07
C VAL A 94 -21.95 -3.45 -1.07
N LEU A 95 -22.32 -4.35 -0.14
CA LEU A 95 -21.76 -5.71 -0.07
C LEU A 95 -22.11 -6.54 -1.30
N GLU A 96 -23.34 -6.44 -1.82
CA GLU A 96 -23.74 -7.13 -3.06
C GLU A 96 -22.92 -6.64 -4.26
N ARG A 97 -22.74 -5.33 -4.42
CA ARG A 97 -21.92 -4.75 -5.48
C ARG A 97 -20.45 -5.16 -5.36
N ILE A 98 -19.91 -5.21 -4.14
CA ILE A 98 -18.56 -5.70 -3.86
C ILE A 98 -18.45 -7.16 -4.32
N GLN A 99 -19.37 -8.03 -3.91
CA GLN A 99 -19.34 -9.45 -4.25
C GLN A 99 -19.36 -9.66 -5.77
N GLN A 100 -20.25 -9.00 -6.48
CA GLN A 100 -20.37 -9.07 -7.94
C GLN A 100 -19.06 -8.61 -8.63
N SER A 101 -18.48 -7.49 -8.17
CA SER A 101 -17.24 -6.96 -8.75
C SER A 101 -16.05 -7.87 -8.46
N VAL A 102 -15.97 -8.45 -7.26
CA VAL A 102 -14.89 -9.37 -6.88
C VAL A 102 -14.98 -10.69 -7.66
N ILE A 103 -16.18 -11.25 -7.86
CA ILE A 103 -16.36 -12.47 -8.66
C ILE A 103 -15.89 -12.22 -10.10
N ARG A 104 -16.28 -11.10 -10.73
CA ARG A 104 -15.78 -10.73 -12.07
C ARG A 104 -14.26 -10.58 -12.11
N MET A 105 -13.69 -9.88 -11.12
CA MET A 105 -12.24 -9.66 -11.02
C MET A 105 -11.48 -10.97 -10.82
N GLN A 106 -12.00 -11.88 -9.98
CA GLN A 106 -11.41 -13.20 -9.76
C GLN A 106 -11.40 -14.03 -11.05
N SER A 107 -12.51 -14.02 -11.79
CA SER A 107 -12.59 -14.69 -13.10
C SER A 107 -11.60 -14.12 -14.12
N ARG A 108 -11.41 -12.79 -14.15
CA ARG A 108 -10.42 -12.14 -15.04
C ARG A 108 -8.98 -12.49 -14.63
N LEU A 109 -8.66 -12.47 -13.34
CA LEU A 109 -7.34 -12.91 -12.84
C LEU A 109 -6.98 -14.32 -13.33
N GLU A 110 -7.96 -15.23 -13.30
CA GLU A 110 -7.78 -16.61 -13.77
C GLU A 110 -7.65 -16.67 -15.28
N GLN A 111 -8.45 -15.92 -16.02
CA GLN A 111 -8.35 -15.86 -17.48
C GLN A 111 -6.98 -15.37 -17.92
N VAL A 112 -6.48 -14.28 -17.34
CA VAL A 112 -5.15 -13.74 -17.63
C VAL A 112 -4.07 -14.76 -17.32
N PHE A 113 -4.16 -15.43 -16.17
CA PHE A 113 -3.15 -16.41 -15.79
C PHE A 113 -3.17 -17.65 -16.72
N TYR A 114 -4.35 -18.28 -16.92
CA TYR A 114 -4.42 -19.54 -17.63
C TYR A 114 -4.38 -19.39 -19.16
N LYS A 115 -4.95 -18.32 -19.70
CA LYS A 115 -5.10 -18.16 -21.16
C LYS A 115 -4.03 -17.29 -21.81
N GLU A 116 -3.31 -16.48 -20.99
CA GLU A 116 -2.30 -15.56 -21.49
C GLU A 116 -0.93 -15.88 -20.87
N ILE A 117 -0.74 -15.60 -19.58
CA ILE A 117 0.57 -15.69 -18.93
C ILE A 117 1.16 -17.11 -18.97
N LYS A 118 0.36 -18.15 -18.70
CA LYS A 118 0.86 -19.53 -18.72
C LYS A 118 1.29 -19.99 -20.14
N PRO A 119 0.55 -19.72 -21.21
CA PRO A 119 1.02 -19.95 -22.58
C PRO A 119 2.27 -19.13 -22.93
N ASP A 120 2.32 -17.83 -22.58
CA ASP A 120 3.48 -16.97 -22.84
C ASP A 120 4.74 -17.49 -22.13
N LEU A 121 4.61 -17.97 -20.89
CA LEU A 121 5.70 -18.63 -20.16
C LEU A 121 6.21 -19.87 -20.91
N ALA A 122 5.32 -20.69 -21.46
CA ALA A 122 5.71 -21.88 -22.21
C ALA A 122 6.47 -21.53 -23.51
N VAL A 123 6.13 -20.42 -24.18
CA VAL A 123 6.90 -19.88 -25.32
C VAL A 123 8.33 -19.53 -24.88
N GLU A 124 8.49 -18.99 -23.66
CA GLU A 124 9.77 -18.63 -23.05
C GLU A 124 10.48 -19.82 -22.37
N GLN A 125 10.09 -21.06 -22.68
CA GLN A 125 10.64 -22.29 -22.11
C GLN A 125 10.46 -22.42 -20.59
N VAL A 126 9.40 -21.82 -20.03
CA VAL A 126 9.03 -21.89 -18.61
C VAL A 126 7.73 -22.67 -18.50
N PHE A 127 7.80 -23.92 -18.04
CA PHE A 127 6.66 -24.84 -18.01
C PHE A 127 6.09 -24.97 -16.59
N LEU A 128 4.83 -24.58 -16.41
CA LEU A 128 4.08 -24.80 -15.18
C LEU A 128 3.31 -26.14 -15.30
N HIS A 129 3.75 -27.15 -14.56
CA HIS A 129 3.21 -28.50 -14.63
C HIS A 129 2.00 -28.69 -13.71
N HIS A 130 0.99 -29.43 -14.21
CA HIS A 130 -0.14 -29.90 -13.42
C HIS A 130 -0.03 -31.43 -13.22
N PRO A 131 -0.46 -31.99 -12.09
CA PRO A 131 -0.30 -33.43 -11.79
C PRO A 131 -0.76 -34.38 -12.90
N GLU A 132 -1.83 -34.02 -13.60
CA GLU A 132 -2.37 -34.83 -14.71
C GLU A 132 -1.52 -34.82 -15.99
N GLN A 133 -0.57 -33.89 -16.09
CA GLN A 133 0.28 -33.70 -17.29
C GLN A 133 1.72 -34.16 -17.05
N ILE A 134 2.01 -34.78 -15.91
CA ILE A 134 3.37 -35.16 -15.54
C ILE A 134 3.75 -36.48 -16.24
N PRO A 135 4.90 -36.53 -16.95
CA PRO A 135 5.42 -37.77 -17.52
C PRO A 135 5.67 -38.81 -16.41
N ALA A 136 5.34 -40.08 -16.73
CA ALA A 136 5.53 -41.18 -15.76
C ALA A 136 6.98 -41.31 -15.29
N ALA A 137 7.96 -40.98 -16.15
CA ALA A 137 9.38 -41.02 -15.83
C ALA A 137 9.77 -40.02 -14.71
N TRP A 138 9.02 -38.94 -14.49
CA TRP A 138 9.29 -37.93 -13.48
C TRP A 138 8.64 -38.25 -12.11
N LEU A 139 7.62 -39.11 -12.09
CA LEU A 139 6.85 -39.41 -10.87
C LEU A 139 7.71 -39.94 -9.74
N SER A 140 8.70 -40.80 -10.04
CA SER A 140 9.61 -41.33 -9.01
C SER A 140 10.38 -40.21 -8.32
N LYS A 141 10.99 -39.33 -9.08
CA LYS A 141 11.74 -38.16 -8.54
C LYS A 141 10.86 -37.22 -7.75
N LEU A 142 9.65 -36.92 -8.24
CA LEU A 142 8.70 -36.05 -7.55
C LEU A 142 8.18 -36.67 -6.26
N THR A 143 7.94 -37.98 -6.25
CA THR A 143 7.52 -38.74 -5.07
C THR A 143 8.63 -38.82 -4.01
N GLU A 144 9.88 -38.99 -4.43
CA GLU A 144 11.04 -38.93 -3.54
C GLU A 144 11.19 -37.53 -2.94
N LEU A 145 11.13 -36.48 -3.77
CA LEU A 145 11.20 -35.08 -3.32
C LEU A 145 10.07 -34.75 -2.34
N PHE A 146 8.84 -35.20 -2.62
CA PHE A 146 7.72 -35.06 -1.70
C PHE A 146 8.05 -35.73 -0.36
N SER A 147 8.48 -36.98 -0.37
CA SER A 147 8.73 -37.76 0.84
C SER A 147 9.84 -37.15 1.71
N LEU A 148 10.92 -36.64 1.09
CA LEU A 148 12.07 -36.11 1.80
C LEU A 148 11.89 -34.64 2.21
N LYS A 149 11.25 -33.83 1.39
CA LYS A 149 11.27 -32.37 1.54
C LYS A 149 9.91 -31.76 1.92
N VAL A 150 8.79 -32.42 1.61
CA VAL A 150 7.45 -31.85 1.82
C VAL A 150 6.72 -32.56 2.95
N LEU A 151 6.68 -33.89 2.92
CA LEU A 151 5.95 -34.73 3.89
C LEU A 151 6.23 -34.39 5.36
N PRO A 152 7.50 -34.13 5.79
CA PRO A 152 7.79 -33.81 7.20
C PRO A 152 7.11 -32.55 7.74
N PHE A 153 6.64 -31.67 6.86
CA PHE A 153 6.00 -30.39 7.22
C PHE A 153 4.47 -30.43 7.13
N LEU A 154 3.89 -31.58 6.72
CA LEU A 154 2.45 -31.69 6.56
C LEU A 154 1.76 -32.11 7.85
N THR A 155 0.61 -31.50 8.13
CA THR A 155 -0.26 -31.82 9.26
C THR A 155 -1.67 -32.10 8.74
N PRO A 156 -1.98 -33.34 8.32
CA PRO A 156 -3.33 -33.71 7.89
C PRO A 156 -4.32 -33.65 9.04
N LEU A 157 -5.41 -32.94 8.88
CA LEU A 157 -6.51 -32.85 9.84
C LEU A 157 -7.72 -33.59 9.29
N MET A 158 -8.06 -34.72 9.88
CA MET A 158 -9.30 -35.45 9.54
C MET A 158 -10.51 -34.68 10.09
N ILE A 159 -11.50 -34.44 9.23
CA ILE A 159 -12.74 -33.78 9.63
C ILE A 159 -13.83 -34.84 9.80
N SER A 160 -14.25 -35.06 11.02
CA SER A 160 -15.39 -35.93 11.30
C SER A 160 -16.67 -35.11 11.50
N LYS A 161 -17.82 -35.74 11.26
CA LYS A 161 -19.13 -35.13 11.52
C LYS A 161 -19.35 -34.73 12.99
N ALA A 162 -18.55 -35.28 13.91
CA ALA A 162 -18.64 -35.04 15.35
C ALA A 162 -17.77 -33.89 15.86
N HIS A 163 -16.80 -33.40 15.06
CA HIS A 163 -15.93 -32.29 15.48
C HIS A 163 -16.54 -30.97 15.07
N HIS A 164 -16.89 -30.15 16.05
CA HIS A 164 -17.32 -28.77 15.82
C HIS A 164 -16.10 -27.88 15.54
N ALA A 165 -16.17 -27.13 14.43
CA ALA A 165 -15.25 -26.08 14.00
C ALA A 165 -13.75 -26.44 13.92
N VAL A 166 -13.27 -26.65 12.71
CA VAL A 166 -11.81 -26.71 12.43
C VAL A 166 -11.26 -25.28 12.39
N PRO A 167 -10.31 -24.93 13.27
CA PRO A 167 -9.75 -23.57 13.30
C PRO A 167 -8.78 -23.36 12.14
N LEU A 168 -9.29 -22.93 10.96
CA LEU A 168 -8.42 -22.51 9.87
C LEU A 168 -7.74 -21.19 10.23
N LYS A 169 -6.46 -21.10 9.97
CA LYS A 169 -5.67 -19.88 10.11
C LYS A 169 -6.08 -18.85 9.02
N ASP A 170 -6.06 -17.58 9.39
CA ASP A 170 -6.40 -16.49 8.46
C ASP A 170 -5.45 -16.44 7.26
N ALA A 171 -6.03 -16.41 6.06
CA ALA A 171 -5.37 -16.28 4.77
C ALA A 171 -4.33 -17.35 4.43
N PHE A 172 -4.34 -18.47 5.10
CA PHE A 172 -3.57 -19.64 4.70
C PHE A 172 -4.30 -20.41 3.61
N LEU A 173 -3.51 -21.08 2.76
CA LEU A 173 -4.03 -22.04 1.81
C LEU A 173 -4.14 -23.41 2.44
N TYR A 174 -5.22 -24.11 2.11
CA TYR A 174 -5.45 -25.50 2.47
C TYR A 174 -5.83 -26.32 1.25
N LEU A 175 -5.44 -27.57 1.22
CA LEU A 175 -6.05 -28.58 0.38
C LEU A 175 -7.15 -29.26 1.17
N ALA A 176 -8.37 -29.18 0.66
CA ALA A 176 -9.52 -29.93 1.13
C ALA A 176 -9.60 -31.23 0.33
N ILE A 177 -9.48 -32.37 1.02
CA ILE A 177 -9.29 -33.69 0.43
C ILE A 177 -10.56 -34.48 0.62
N ARG A 178 -11.05 -35.10 -0.46
CA ARG A 178 -12.17 -36.01 -0.46
C ARG A 178 -11.67 -37.45 -0.66
N MET A 179 -12.06 -38.35 0.22
CA MET A 179 -11.61 -39.73 0.23
C MET A 179 -12.79 -40.70 0.31
N LYS A 180 -12.57 -41.90 -0.14
CA LYS A 180 -13.51 -43.03 0.02
C LYS A 180 -12.78 -44.22 0.63
N SER A 181 -13.46 -44.93 1.52
CA SER A 181 -12.95 -46.22 2.03
C SER A 181 -12.84 -47.25 0.88
N VAL A 182 -11.71 -47.93 0.83
CA VAL A 182 -11.49 -49.03 -0.12
C VAL A 182 -12.25 -50.28 0.30
N ASN A 183 -12.47 -50.46 1.62
CA ASN A 183 -13.02 -51.67 2.24
C ASN A 183 -14.55 -51.63 2.38
N GLN A 184 -15.21 -50.48 2.15
CA GLN A 184 -16.66 -50.31 2.32
C GLN A 184 -17.29 -49.63 1.10
N ALA A 185 -17.80 -50.43 0.19
CA ALA A 185 -18.56 -49.94 -0.95
C ALA A 185 -19.83 -49.21 -0.47
N GLY A 186 -20.02 -47.94 -0.87
CA GLY A 186 -21.19 -47.15 -0.48
C GLY A 186 -21.03 -46.33 0.81
N ALA A 187 -19.91 -46.39 1.52
CA ALA A 187 -19.64 -45.52 2.66
C ALA A 187 -19.67 -44.04 2.27
N SER A 188 -20.12 -43.18 3.18
CA SER A 188 -20.05 -41.71 3.03
C SER A 188 -18.59 -41.30 2.82
N PRO A 189 -18.35 -40.27 2.00
CA PRO A 189 -17.00 -39.75 1.83
C PRO A 189 -16.42 -39.23 3.15
N GLU A 190 -15.13 -39.44 3.33
CA GLU A 190 -14.34 -38.84 4.39
C GLU A 190 -13.60 -37.62 3.88
N TYR A 191 -13.36 -36.67 4.77
CA TYR A 191 -12.73 -35.38 4.42
C TYR A 191 -11.52 -35.14 5.33
N ALA A 192 -10.49 -34.54 4.73
CA ALA A 192 -9.33 -34.03 5.44
C ALA A 192 -8.94 -32.64 4.94
N LEU A 193 -8.24 -31.89 5.77
CA LEU A 193 -7.60 -30.63 5.41
C LEU A 193 -6.10 -30.73 5.63
N ILE A 194 -5.33 -30.23 4.66
CA ILE A 194 -3.89 -30.09 4.78
C ILE A 194 -3.54 -28.61 4.55
N GLU A 195 -2.96 -27.95 5.55
CA GLU A 195 -2.38 -26.62 5.40
C GLU A 195 -1.17 -26.68 4.45
N LEU A 196 -1.11 -25.80 3.46
CA LEU A 196 0.09 -25.65 2.65
C LEU A 196 1.17 -24.95 3.46
N PRO A 197 2.32 -25.57 3.75
CA PRO A 197 3.35 -25.01 4.62
C PRO A 197 4.21 -23.92 3.93
N THR A 198 3.57 -22.95 3.27
CA THR A 198 4.23 -21.89 2.47
C THR A 198 5.04 -20.88 3.30
N ARG A 199 5.01 -20.98 4.64
CA ARG A 199 5.88 -20.20 5.53
C ARG A 199 7.30 -20.77 5.65
N VAL A 200 7.45 -22.07 5.42
CA VAL A 200 8.73 -22.80 5.55
C VAL A 200 9.20 -23.40 4.25
N LEU A 201 8.29 -23.68 3.32
CA LEU A 201 8.59 -24.19 2.00
C LEU A 201 8.20 -23.18 0.92
N PRO A 202 8.97 -23.05 -0.18
CA PRO A 202 8.57 -22.22 -1.30
C PRO A 202 7.30 -22.80 -1.95
N ARG A 203 6.42 -21.92 -2.45
CA ARG A 203 5.25 -22.38 -3.20
C ARG A 203 5.59 -22.88 -4.60
N PHE A 204 6.67 -22.36 -5.19
CA PHE A 204 7.15 -22.72 -6.52
C PHE A 204 8.46 -23.50 -6.41
N TRP A 205 8.51 -24.65 -7.03
CA TRP A 205 9.66 -25.55 -7.05
C TRP A 205 10.17 -25.67 -8.48
N GLU A 206 11.35 -25.14 -8.73
CA GLU A 206 12.06 -25.36 -9.98
C GLU A 206 12.81 -26.67 -9.90
N ILE A 207 12.50 -27.63 -10.78
CA ILE A 207 13.04 -28.98 -10.76
C ILE A 207 13.65 -29.28 -12.13
N SER A 208 14.94 -29.53 -12.17
CA SER A 208 15.66 -29.89 -13.40
C SER A 208 15.46 -31.37 -13.72
N PHE A 209 15.18 -31.68 -14.98
CA PHE A 209 15.19 -33.04 -15.52
C PHE A 209 16.29 -33.12 -16.59
N ASN A 210 16.95 -34.28 -16.70
CA ASN A 210 18.16 -34.44 -17.54
C ASN A 210 17.91 -34.29 -19.05
N GLU A 211 16.67 -34.12 -19.49
CA GLU A 211 16.29 -34.13 -20.91
C GLU A 211 16.43 -32.76 -21.59
N ASP A 212 16.34 -31.67 -20.84
CA ASP A 212 16.50 -30.30 -21.38
C ASP A 212 17.07 -29.35 -20.32
N ALA A 213 18.33 -28.96 -20.49
CA ALA A 213 19.00 -28.04 -19.57
C ALA A 213 18.58 -26.56 -19.76
N SER A 214 17.86 -26.24 -20.84
CA SER A 214 17.43 -24.87 -21.15
C SER A 214 16.03 -24.56 -20.65
N ALA A 215 15.22 -25.57 -20.35
CA ALA A 215 13.85 -25.43 -19.92
C ALA A 215 13.72 -25.32 -18.39
N HIS A 216 12.88 -24.41 -17.94
CA HIS A 216 12.52 -24.23 -16.54
C HIS A 216 11.23 -24.98 -16.22
N HIS A 217 11.33 -26.07 -15.46
CA HIS A 217 10.17 -26.86 -15.03
C HIS A 217 9.76 -26.47 -13.63
N ILE A 218 8.60 -25.84 -13.49
CA ILE A 218 8.08 -25.30 -12.24
C ILE A 218 6.85 -26.09 -11.79
N PHE A 219 6.87 -26.50 -10.52
CA PHE A 219 5.80 -27.22 -9.85
C PHE A 219 5.27 -26.38 -8.68
N PHE A 220 3.96 -26.33 -8.52
CA PHE A 220 3.37 -25.77 -7.31
C PHE A 220 3.53 -26.75 -6.15
N LEU A 221 3.75 -26.23 -4.96
CA LEU A 221 3.73 -27.02 -3.72
C LEU A 221 2.39 -27.76 -3.57
N ASP A 222 1.30 -27.11 -3.98
CA ASP A 222 -0.05 -27.69 -4.07
C ASP A 222 -0.04 -29.03 -4.82
N ASP A 223 0.67 -29.08 -5.94
CA ASP A 223 0.70 -30.26 -6.82
C ASP A 223 1.68 -31.32 -6.33
N LEU A 224 2.81 -30.92 -5.75
CA LEU A 224 3.69 -31.86 -5.08
C LEU A 224 2.97 -32.59 -3.94
N ILE A 225 2.10 -31.88 -3.21
CA ILE A 225 1.27 -32.49 -2.18
C ILE A 225 0.23 -33.42 -2.82
N ARG A 226 -0.47 -33.01 -3.90
CA ARG A 226 -1.44 -33.86 -4.61
C ARG A 226 -0.83 -35.18 -5.08
N ILE A 227 0.40 -35.13 -5.63
CA ILE A 227 1.15 -36.32 -6.04
C ILE A 227 1.41 -37.27 -4.83
N GLY A 228 1.72 -36.70 -3.67
CA GLY A 228 2.05 -37.45 -2.46
C GLY A 228 0.86 -37.93 -1.64
N LEU A 229 -0.39 -37.49 -1.92
CA LEU A 229 -1.57 -37.87 -1.13
C LEU A 229 -1.78 -39.39 -1.00
N PRO A 230 -1.52 -40.25 -2.03
CA PRO A 230 -1.61 -41.67 -1.85
C PRO A 230 -0.68 -42.24 -0.76
N ILE A 231 0.50 -41.67 -0.56
CA ILE A 231 1.46 -42.09 0.47
C ILE A 231 0.87 -41.82 1.88
N LEU A 232 0.15 -40.72 2.04
CA LEU A 232 -0.44 -40.33 3.33
C LEU A 232 -1.62 -41.17 3.73
N PHE A 233 -2.48 -41.59 2.78
CA PHE A 233 -3.81 -42.12 3.09
C PHE A 233 -4.02 -43.61 2.73
N SER A 234 -3.18 -44.20 1.87
CA SER A 234 -3.36 -45.58 1.44
C SER A 234 -3.24 -46.62 2.58
N SER A 235 -2.34 -46.39 3.54
CA SER A 235 -2.16 -47.23 4.73
C SER A 235 -3.40 -47.27 5.62
N LEU A 236 -4.28 -46.28 5.54
CA LEU A 236 -5.55 -46.20 6.25
C LEU A 236 -6.70 -46.85 5.48
N GLY A 237 -6.45 -47.48 4.33
CA GLY A 237 -7.50 -48.04 3.47
C GLY A 237 -8.38 -46.96 2.84
N LEU A 238 -7.85 -45.73 2.69
CA LEU A 238 -8.54 -44.57 2.11
C LEU A 238 -7.96 -44.26 0.72
N ARG A 239 -8.82 -44.12 -0.28
CA ARG A 239 -8.47 -43.67 -1.62
C ARG A 239 -8.90 -42.23 -1.81
N VAL A 240 -7.98 -41.37 -2.14
CA VAL A 240 -8.24 -40.00 -2.51
C VAL A 240 -9.04 -39.92 -3.81
N THR A 241 -10.15 -39.17 -3.83
CA THR A 241 -11.02 -38.97 -4.99
C THR A 241 -11.02 -37.53 -5.49
N GLY A 242 -10.40 -36.61 -4.75
CA GLY A 242 -10.19 -35.22 -5.16
C GLY A 242 -9.48 -34.42 -4.09
N ALA A 243 -8.78 -33.38 -4.50
CA ALA A 243 -8.08 -32.46 -3.60
C ALA A 243 -8.21 -31.03 -4.15
N TYR A 244 -8.92 -30.19 -3.44
CA TYR A 244 -9.37 -28.87 -3.85
C TYR A 244 -8.76 -27.78 -2.99
N THR A 245 -8.27 -26.73 -3.58
CA THR A 245 -7.66 -25.62 -2.85
C THR A 245 -8.75 -24.75 -2.25
N ILE A 246 -8.59 -24.36 -0.99
CA ILE A 246 -9.44 -23.42 -0.27
C ILE A 246 -8.61 -22.38 0.48
N LYS A 247 -9.20 -21.19 0.66
CA LYS A 247 -8.62 -20.12 1.47
C LYS A 247 -9.70 -19.38 2.25
N LEU A 248 -9.49 -19.24 3.57
CA LEU A 248 -10.37 -18.48 4.44
C LEU A 248 -9.68 -17.17 4.84
N THR A 249 -10.38 -16.06 4.68
CA THR A 249 -9.94 -14.74 5.18
C THR A 249 -10.87 -14.30 6.30
N ARG A 250 -10.29 -13.79 7.40
CA ARG A 250 -11.01 -13.37 8.60
C ARG A 250 -10.92 -11.86 8.80
N ASP A 251 -11.86 -11.31 9.55
CA ASP A 251 -11.76 -9.94 10.06
C ASP A 251 -10.46 -9.78 10.88
N GLN A 252 -9.72 -8.74 10.58
CA GLN A 252 -8.42 -8.45 11.17
C GLN A 252 -8.42 -7.12 11.94
N GLU A 253 -9.58 -6.58 12.29
CA GLU A 253 -9.63 -5.37 13.13
C GLU A 253 -9.21 -5.70 14.56
N LEU A 254 -8.41 -4.80 15.14
CA LEU A 254 -7.95 -4.90 16.52
C LEU A 254 -8.93 -4.14 17.40
N ASP A 255 -9.53 -4.80 18.35
CA ASP A 255 -10.25 -4.17 19.44
C ASP A 255 -9.26 -3.82 20.56
N LEU A 256 -8.87 -2.55 20.63
CA LEU A 256 -8.03 -2.01 21.70
C LEU A 256 -8.83 -1.33 22.79
N GLU A 257 -10.09 -1.00 22.54
CA GLU A 257 -10.97 -0.36 23.53
C GLU A 257 -11.49 -1.37 24.54
N GLY A 258 -11.71 -2.63 24.11
CA GLY A 258 -12.10 -3.74 25.00
C GLY A 258 -10.96 -4.30 25.87
N GLU A 259 -9.71 -3.92 25.66
CA GLU A 259 -8.57 -4.38 26.45
C GLU A 259 -8.32 -3.46 27.66
N GLU A 260 -8.66 -3.91 28.85
CA GLU A 260 -8.44 -3.18 30.12
C GLU A 260 -7.04 -3.41 30.69
N GLY A 261 -6.43 -2.36 31.28
CA GLY A 261 -5.15 -2.40 32.01
C GLY A 261 -3.90 -2.53 31.12
N GLY A 262 -2.75 -2.13 31.65
CA GLY A 262 -1.46 -2.12 30.97
C GLY A 262 -1.24 -0.92 30.04
N ASP A 263 0.00 -0.81 29.54
CA ASP A 263 0.35 0.22 28.56
C ASP A 263 -0.16 -0.15 27.15
N LEU A 264 -0.08 0.78 26.21
CA LEU A 264 -0.58 0.58 24.83
C LEU A 264 0.11 -0.59 24.13
N ALA A 265 1.39 -0.87 24.40
CA ALA A 265 2.14 -1.98 23.81
C ALA A 265 1.65 -3.33 24.37
N GLU A 266 1.36 -3.42 25.66
CA GLU A 266 0.80 -4.62 26.31
C GLU A 266 -0.62 -4.91 25.79
N ARG A 267 -1.47 -3.89 25.69
CA ARG A 267 -2.82 -3.99 25.10
C ARG A 267 -2.75 -4.46 23.65
N MET A 268 -1.83 -3.90 22.85
CA MET A 268 -1.58 -4.32 21.49
C MET A 268 -1.17 -5.80 21.40
N SER A 269 -0.24 -6.24 22.25
CA SER A 269 0.21 -7.65 22.27
C SER A 269 -0.91 -8.62 22.61
N ARG A 270 -1.83 -8.26 23.52
CA ARG A 270 -3.01 -9.09 23.85
C ARG A 270 -4.03 -9.11 22.72
N SER A 271 -4.36 -7.95 22.15
CA SER A 271 -5.31 -7.84 21.04
C SER A 271 -4.83 -8.60 19.78
N LEU A 272 -3.50 -8.61 19.51
CA LEU A 272 -2.91 -9.41 18.43
C LEU A 272 -3.15 -10.93 18.59
N LYS A 273 -3.18 -11.44 19.84
CA LYS A 273 -3.52 -12.84 20.10
C LYS A 273 -5.00 -13.14 19.82
N ASN A 274 -5.89 -12.22 20.19
CA ASN A 274 -7.34 -12.35 19.98
C ASN A 274 -7.75 -12.22 18.52
N ARG A 275 -7.02 -11.43 17.73
CA ARG A 275 -7.22 -11.23 16.28
C ARG A 275 -7.31 -12.55 15.46
N LYS A 276 -6.66 -13.61 15.92
CA LYS A 276 -6.69 -14.94 15.25
C LYS A 276 -8.06 -15.58 15.23
N ARG A 277 -9.03 -15.07 15.99
CA ARG A 277 -10.40 -15.59 16.14
C ARG A 277 -11.48 -14.76 15.43
N GLY A 278 -11.11 -13.78 14.60
CA GLY A 278 -12.05 -12.93 13.86
C GLY A 278 -13.01 -13.72 12.96
N ASP A 279 -14.19 -13.17 12.66
CA ASP A 279 -15.22 -13.80 11.85
C ASP A 279 -14.77 -14.01 10.40
N PRO A 280 -15.24 -15.08 9.72
CA PRO A 280 -14.99 -15.30 8.30
C PRO A 280 -15.61 -14.19 7.45
N VAL A 281 -14.79 -13.52 6.63
CA VAL A 281 -15.24 -12.44 5.72
C VAL A 281 -15.13 -12.83 4.25
N ARG A 282 -14.34 -13.87 3.92
CA ARG A 282 -14.19 -14.39 2.56
C ARG A 282 -13.77 -15.85 2.60
N PHE A 283 -14.42 -16.67 1.79
CA PHE A 283 -14.04 -18.07 1.55
C PHE A 283 -13.90 -18.31 0.06
N ILE A 284 -12.66 -18.43 -0.41
CA ILE A 284 -12.38 -18.82 -1.79
C ILE A 284 -12.24 -20.34 -1.84
N TYR A 285 -12.86 -20.95 -2.83
CA TYR A 285 -12.83 -22.39 -3.03
C TYR A 285 -12.67 -22.72 -4.52
N ASP A 286 -12.00 -23.83 -4.80
CA ASP A 286 -11.88 -24.37 -6.15
C ASP A 286 -13.27 -24.69 -6.71
N SER A 287 -13.66 -24.07 -7.82
CA SER A 287 -14.99 -24.23 -8.44
C SER A 287 -15.27 -25.66 -8.94
N ALA A 288 -14.21 -26.49 -9.11
CA ALA A 288 -14.34 -27.91 -9.43
C ALA A 288 -14.72 -28.78 -8.22
N MET A 289 -14.76 -28.19 -6.99
CA MET A 289 -15.13 -28.92 -5.77
C MET A 289 -16.58 -29.41 -5.85
N PRO A 290 -16.85 -30.69 -5.53
CA PRO A 290 -18.20 -31.24 -5.49
C PRO A 290 -19.09 -30.49 -4.47
N LEU A 291 -20.35 -30.28 -4.84
CA LEU A 291 -21.30 -29.51 -4.04
C LEU A 291 -21.53 -30.10 -2.62
N ASP A 292 -21.54 -31.41 -2.50
CA ASP A 292 -21.66 -32.12 -1.20
C ASP A 292 -20.51 -31.76 -0.26
N MET A 293 -19.29 -31.68 -0.79
CA MET A 293 -18.10 -31.29 -0.05
C MET A 293 -18.11 -29.80 0.32
N LEU A 294 -18.48 -28.94 -0.63
CA LEU A 294 -18.60 -27.51 -0.36
C LEU A 294 -19.62 -27.23 0.76
N GLN A 295 -20.80 -27.84 0.69
CA GLN A 295 -21.84 -27.70 1.72
C GLN A 295 -21.38 -28.22 3.08
N PHE A 296 -20.60 -29.30 3.10
CA PHE A 296 -20.00 -29.83 4.32
C PHE A 296 -19.03 -28.82 4.93
N LEU A 297 -18.08 -28.29 4.15
CA LEU A 297 -17.10 -27.32 4.60
C LEU A 297 -17.73 -26.00 5.08
N VAL A 298 -18.68 -25.46 4.33
CA VAL A 298 -19.40 -24.22 4.69
C VAL A 298 -20.05 -24.32 6.06
N ARG A 299 -20.68 -25.47 6.37
CA ARG A 299 -21.26 -25.73 7.69
C ARG A 299 -20.23 -25.83 8.80
N HIS A 300 -19.13 -26.58 8.57
CA HIS A 300 -18.07 -26.78 9.58
C HIS A 300 -17.20 -25.55 9.84
N LEU A 301 -17.08 -24.66 8.86
CA LEU A 301 -16.30 -23.43 8.97
C LEU A 301 -17.14 -22.22 9.34
N SER A 302 -18.47 -22.39 9.50
CA SER A 302 -19.43 -21.32 9.81
C SER A 302 -19.34 -20.14 8.81
N VAL A 303 -19.24 -20.45 7.52
CA VAL A 303 -19.11 -19.45 6.46
C VAL A 303 -20.50 -19.07 5.93
N GLY A 304 -20.79 -17.76 5.89
CA GLY A 304 -22.00 -17.23 5.29
C GLY A 304 -21.98 -17.35 3.75
N LYS A 305 -23.17 -17.51 3.13
CA LYS A 305 -23.29 -17.61 1.66
C LYS A 305 -22.73 -16.40 0.92
N SER A 306 -22.90 -15.21 1.48
CA SER A 306 -22.36 -13.95 0.92
C SER A 306 -20.81 -13.89 0.90
N ASN A 307 -20.14 -14.76 1.65
CA ASN A 307 -18.69 -14.79 1.75
C ASN A 307 -18.03 -15.78 0.78
N LEU A 308 -18.84 -16.53 0.00
CA LEU A 308 -18.37 -17.54 -0.94
C LEU A 308 -17.91 -16.90 -2.24
N ILE A 309 -16.68 -17.17 -2.63
CA ILE A 309 -16.08 -16.72 -3.89
C ILE A 309 -15.55 -17.94 -4.63
N PRO A 310 -16.12 -18.33 -5.77
CA PRO A 310 -15.56 -19.40 -6.60
C PRO A 310 -14.23 -18.94 -7.20
N GLY A 311 -13.28 -19.85 -7.30
CA GLY A 311 -11.98 -19.63 -7.93
C GLY A 311 -11.50 -20.87 -8.65
N GLY A 312 -10.39 -20.76 -9.36
CA GLY A 312 -9.71 -21.90 -10.01
C GLY A 312 -8.81 -22.67 -9.04
N THR A 313 -8.10 -23.65 -9.57
CA THR A 313 -7.21 -24.53 -8.77
C THR A 313 -6.10 -23.75 -8.03
N TYR A 314 -5.56 -22.68 -8.63
CA TYR A 314 -4.48 -21.86 -8.05
C TYR A 314 -4.95 -20.42 -7.76
N HIS A 315 -6.12 -20.27 -7.19
CA HIS A 315 -6.80 -18.98 -7.00
C HIS A 315 -6.11 -17.99 -6.03
N ASN A 316 -5.06 -18.39 -5.29
CA ASN A 316 -4.30 -17.49 -4.42
C ASN A 316 -3.09 -16.91 -5.14
N PHE A 317 -3.30 -15.88 -5.96
CA PHE A 317 -2.22 -15.25 -6.70
C PHE A 317 -1.30 -14.38 -5.85
N SER A 318 -1.66 -14.01 -4.62
CA SER A 318 -0.82 -13.14 -3.78
C SER A 318 0.60 -13.71 -3.54
N GLN A 319 0.75 -15.04 -3.53
CA GLN A 319 2.05 -15.69 -3.41
C GLN A 319 2.86 -15.77 -4.70
N PHE A 320 2.31 -15.30 -5.83
CA PHE A 320 3.06 -15.17 -7.08
C PHE A 320 4.12 -14.05 -7.03
N SER A 321 4.12 -13.23 -5.96
CA SER A 321 5.26 -12.37 -5.64
C SER A 321 6.58 -13.14 -5.48
N ASP A 322 6.49 -14.41 -5.08
CA ASP A 322 7.63 -15.31 -4.83
C ASP A 322 7.92 -16.22 -6.03
N PHE A 323 7.38 -15.90 -7.21
CA PHE A 323 7.67 -16.63 -8.45
C PHE A 323 9.17 -16.59 -8.76
N PRO A 324 9.81 -17.71 -9.20
CA PRO A 324 11.24 -17.77 -9.44
C PRO A 324 11.77 -16.69 -10.37
N GLU A 325 12.98 -16.22 -10.10
CA GLU A 325 13.60 -15.16 -10.93
C GLU A 325 14.09 -15.64 -12.30
N LEU A 326 14.33 -16.96 -12.44
CA LEU A 326 14.71 -17.67 -13.67
C LEU A 326 16.00 -17.17 -14.35
N ASN A 327 16.70 -16.19 -13.76
CA ASN A 327 17.82 -15.48 -14.36
C ASN A 327 17.52 -14.91 -15.77
N ARG A 328 16.25 -14.50 -16.00
CA ARG A 328 15.71 -13.94 -17.27
C ARG A 328 15.46 -12.43 -17.11
N PRO A 329 16.50 -11.57 -17.21
CA PRO A 329 16.33 -10.12 -17.09
C PRO A 329 15.51 -9.52 -18.24
N ASP A 330 15.44 -10.19 -19.37
CA ASP A 330 14.63 -9.83 -20.54
C ASP A 330 13.12 -9.90 -20.29
N LEU A 331 12.69 -10.74 -19.35
CA LEU A 331 11.28 -10.88 -18.94
C LEU A 331 10.88 -9.91 -17.81
N ARG A 332 11.72 -8.93 -17.49
CA ARG A 332 11.52 -7.94 -16.42
C ARG A 332 11.78 -6.53 -16.92
N TYR A 333 11.27 -5.55 -16.19
CA TYR A 333 11.75 -4.19 -16.38
C TYR A 333 13.25 -4.11 -16.08
N PRO A 334 14.05 -3.43 -16.92
CA PRO A 334 15.47 -3.21 -16.64
C PRO A 334 15.63 -2.52 -15.27
N SER A 335 16.67 -2.88 -14.52
CA SER A 335 16.94 -2.19 -13.25
C SER A 335 17.02 -0.69 -13.47
N PRO A 336 16.31 0.15 -12.69
CA PRO A 336 16.36 1.59 -12.89
C PRO A 336 17.79 2.08 -12.60
N LEU A 337 18.35 2.80 -13.56
CA LEU A 337 19.56 3.57 -13.31
C LEU A 337 19.19 4.71 -12.33
N LEU A 338 19.97 4.84 -11.26
CA LEU A 338 19.78 5.94 -10.32
C LEU A 338 20.38 7.22 -10.89
N VAL A 339 19.65 8.31 -10.78
CA VAL A 339 20.14 9.65 -11.13
C VAL A 339 20.93 10.18 -9.92
N PRO A 340 22.24 10.44 -10.05
CA PRO A 340 23.04 11.03 -8.98
C PRO A 340 22.56 12.42 -8.55
N CYS A 341 22.91 12.79 -7.32
CA CYS A 341 22.80 14.16 -6.83
C CYS A 341 24.20 14.68 -6.54
N PRO A 342 24.87 15.35 -7.50
CA PRO A 342 26.28 15.72 -7.36
C PRO A 342 26.58 16.48 -6.08
N GLU A 343 25.67 17.33 -5.62
CA GLU A 343 25.79 18.08 -4.37
C GLU A 343 25.85 17.16 -3.14
N LEU A 344 25.18 15.99 -3.21
CA LEU A 344 25.13 15.01 -2.12
C LEU A 344 26.15 13.89 -2.26
N ASP A 345 26.80 13.73 -3.43
CA ASP A 345 27.80 12.67 -3.68
C ASP A 345 29.20 13.05 -3.22
N GLY A 346 29.45 14.32 -2.87
CA GLY A 346 30.75 14.82 -2.41
C GLY A 346 31.24 14.18 -1.10
N GLU A 347 32.57 14.29 -0.84
CA GLU A 347 33.22 13.76 0.36
C GLU A 347 32.89 14.54 1.65
N GLY A 348 32.36 15.77 1.55
CA GLY A 348 32.00 16.63 2.69
C GLY A 348 30.80 16.11 3.48
N LEU A 349 30.59 16.68 4.67
CA LEU A 349 29.41 16.37 5.48
C LEU A 349 28.13 16.85 4.81
N LEU A 350 27.09 16.03 4.78
CA LEU A 350 25.79 16.41 4.26
C LEU A 350 25.20 17.64 4.98
N PHE A 351 25.53 17.83 6.24
CA PHE A 351 25.10 19.03 7.00
C PHE A 351 25.57 20.33 6.37
N ASP A 352 26.76 20.37 5.78
CA ASP A 352 27.28 21.58 5.13
C ASP A 352 26.54 21.86 3.80
N VAL A 353 26.27 20.81 3.03
CA VAL A 353 25.47 20.89 1.80
C VAL A 353 24.04 21.38 2.10
N ILE A 354 23.38 20.75 3.09
CA ILE A 354 21.99 21.10 3.48
C ILE A 354 21.93 22.53 4.06
N ARG A 355 22.99 23.00 4.71
CA ARG A 355 23.06 24.38 5.22
C ARG A 355 23.17 25.39 4.09
N GLY A 356 23.85 25.04 3.01
CA GLY A 356 23.98 25.87 1.82
C GLY A 356 22.69 26.00 1.04
N ALA A 357 21.98 24.89 0.82
CA ALA A 357 20.73 24.87 0.08
C ALA A 357 19.87 23.66 0.47
N ASP A 358 18.55 23.86 0.45
CA ASP A 358 17.58 22.78 0.58
C ASP A 358 17.77 21.72 -0.54
N GLN A 359 17.71 20.43 -0.21
CA GLN A 359 17.87 19.33 -1.15
C GLN A 359 16.56 18.57 -1.30
N LEU A 360 15.97 18.59 -2.49
CA LEU A 360 14.76 17.85 -2.84
C LEU A 360 15.15 16.56 -3.56
N LEU A 361 14.74 15.43 -3.00
CA LEU A 361 14.95 14.09 -3.53
C LEU A 361 13.64 13.51 -4.05
N HIS A 362 13.72 12.80 -5.18
CA HIS A 362 12.59 12.07 -5.77
C HIS A 362 12.92 10.59 -5.93
N HIS A 363 12.36 9.75 -5.08
CA HIS A 363 12.51 8.30 -5.14
C HIS A 363 11.48 7.69 -6.10
N PRO A 364 11.78 6.54 -6.73
CA PRO A 364 13.01 5.73 -6.66
C PRO A 364 14.13 6.16 -7.62
N TYR A 365 13.94 7.25 -8.37
CA TYR A 365 14.89 7.71 -9.38
C TYR A 365 16.21 8.20 -8.79
N GLN A 366 16.16 8.79 -7.60
CA GLN A 366 17.33 9.18 -6.81
C GLN A 366 17.47 8.26 -5.60
N SER A 367 18.72 7.95 -5.24
CA SER A 367 19.01 6.97 -4.20
C SER A 367 18.44 7.38 -2.83
N TYR A 368 17.80 6.42 -2.14
CA TYR A 368 17.43 6.57 -0.72
C TYR A 368 18.67 6.56 0.20
N ASP A 369 19.83 6.17 -0.31
CA ASP A 369 21.07 6.11 0.46
C ASP A 369 21.53 7.51 0.94
N TYR A 370 21.11 8.60 0.31
CA TYR A 370 21.29 9.96 0.81
C TYR A 370 20.59 10.18 2.16
N VAL A 371 19.38 9.68 2.32
CA VAL A 371 18.66 9.74 3.60
C VAL A 371 19.34 8.87 4.65
N LEU A 372 19.83 7.70 4.26
CA LEU A 372 20.60 6.82 5.16
C LEU A 372 21.94 7.44 5.55
N ARG A 373 22.61 8.13 4.61
CA ARG A 373 23.84 8.86 4.86
C ARG A 373 23.61 9.99 5.88
N PHE A 374 22.55 10.78 5.70
CA PHE A 374 22.16 11.81 6.67
C PHE A 374 21.99 11.25 8.10
N LEU A 375 21.35 10.09 8.25
CA LEU A 375 21.16 9.45 9.55
C LEU A 375 22.46 8.84 10.09
N ARG A 376 23.33 8.25 9.24
CA ARG A 376 24.61 7.69 9.65
C ARG A 376 25.57 8.79 10.10
N GLU A 377 25.70 9.87 9.34
CA GLU A 377 26.49 11.03 9.75
C GLU A 377 25.97 11.61 11.08
N ALA A 378 24.65 11.76 11.22
CA ALA A 378 24.05 12.21 12.48
C ALA A 378 24.36 11.27 13.64
N ALA A 379 24.49 9.97 13.42
CA ALA A 379 24.77 8.98 14.44
C ALA A 379 26.21 9.06 14.98
N ILE A 380 27.18 9.41 14.13
CA ILE A 380 28.60 9.40 14.49
C ILE A 380 29.20 10.79 14.72
N ASP A 381 28.66 11.86 14.14
CA ASP A 381 29.19 13.21 14.29
C ASP A 381 29.16 13.69 15.76
N PRO A 382 30.32 14.01 16.37
CA PRO A 382 30.39 14.41 17.78
C PRO A 382 29.65 15.75 18.08
N GLN A 383 29.39 16.57 17.06
CA GLN A 383 28.64 17.82 17.24
C GLN A 383 27.12 17.59 17.31
N VAL A 384 26.61 16.46 16.86
CA VAL A 384 25.18 16.12 16.97
C VAL A 384 24.81 15.79 18.41
N ARG A 385 23.79 16.45 18.92
CA ARG A 385 23.29 16.31 20.30
C ARG A 385 22.02 15.51 20.40
N SER A 386 21.14 15.61 19.39
CA SER A 386 19.87 14.88 19.44
C SER A 386 19.34 14.55 18.03
N ILE A 387 18.66 13.41 17.95
CA ILE A 387 17.91 12.96 16.79
C ILE A 387 16.46 12.66 17.23
N ARG A 388 15.49 13.21 16.50
CA ARG A 388 14.06 12.92 16.70
C ARG A 388 13.49 12.43 15.37
N ILE A 389 12.74 11.34 15.38
CA ILE A 389 12.21 10.72 14.15
C ILE A 389 10.85 10.09 14.41
N THR A 390 9.99 10.10 13.38
CA THR A 390 8.75 9.33 13.35
C THR A 390 8.93 8.07 12.51
N LEU A 391 8.45 6.93 13.00
CA LEU A 391 8.53 5.63 12.34
C LEU A 391 7.12 5.02 12.25
N TYR A 392 6.64 4.77 11.03
CA TYR A 392 5.30 4.23 10.79
C TYR A 392 5.34 2.75 10.36
N ARG A 393 6.10 2.42 9.33
CA ARG A 393 6.34 1.06 8.83
C ARG A 393 7.84 0.83 8.78
N VAL A 394 8.36 0.09 9.71
CA VAL A 394 9.79 -0.20 9.80
C VAL A 394 10.09 -1.47 8.99
N ALA A 395 11.17 -1.49 8.21
CA ALA A 395 11.60 -2.69 7.52
C ALA A 395 12.02 -3.77 8.54
N ARG A 396 11.82 -5.05 8.19
CA ARG A 396 12.26 -6.18 9.03
C ARG A 396 13.76 -6.14 9.31
N ILE A 397 14.55 -5.70 8.34
CA ILE A 397 15.97 -5.34 8.50
C ILE A 397 16.05 -3.84 8.18
N SER A 398 16.29 -3.00 9.20
CA SER A 398 16.20 -1.55 9.07
C SER A 398 17.54 -0.84 9.31
N SER A 399 18.15 -0.36 8.23
CA SER A 399 19.33 0.51 8.32
C SER A 399 19.03 1.84 9.03
N VAL A 400 17.79 2.34 8.92
CA VAL A 400 17.33 3.54 9.64
C VAL A 400 17.40 3.31 11.14
N VAL A 401 16.78 2.23 11.63
CA VAL A 401 16.77 1.94 13.08
C VAL A 401 18.17 1.61 13.59
N ASN A 402 18.98 0.89 12.82
CA ASN A 402 20.38 0.64 13.19
C ASN A 402 21.18 1.95 13.37
N SER A 403 20.96 2.96 12.51
CA SER A 403 21.58 4.28 12.69
C SER A 403 21.13 4.98 13.97
N LEU A 404 19.85 4.83 14.36
CA LEU A 404 19.33 5.38 15.61
C LEU A 404 19.89 4.69 16.85
N ILE A 405 20.04 3.36 16.80
CA ILE A 405 20.70 2.56 17.84
C ILE A 405 22.16 3.02 17.98
N THR A 406 22.89 3.13 16.88
CA THR A 406 24.28 3.65 16.87
C THR A 406 24.33 5.05 17.48
N ALA A 407 23.40 5.94 17.16
CA ALA A 407 23.36 7.27 17.73
C ALA A 407 23.14 7.25 19.24
N ALA A 408 22.23 6.42 19.75
CA ALA A 408 21.97 6.28 21.18
C ALA A 408 23.19 5.73 21.92
N MET A 409 23.83 4.70 21.38
CA MET A 409 25.07 4.13 21.93
C MET A 409 26.25 5.11 21.93
N ASN A 410 26.26 6.05 20.97
CA ASN A 410 27.21 7.18 20.94
C ASN A 410 26.81 8.36 21.86
N GLY A 411 25.88 8.15 22.79
CA GLY A 411 25.49 9.14 23.81
C GLY A 411 24.60 10.27 23.32
N LYS A 412 23.99 10.16 22.11
CA LYS A 412 23.08 11.18 21.60
C LYS A 412 21.67 10.98 22.14
N LYS A 413 20.94 12.08 22.35
CA LYS A 413 19.51 12.01 22.76
C LYS A 413 18.65 11.61 21.57
N VAL A 414 18.37 10.31 21.45
CA VAL A 414 17.48 9.79 20.41
C VAL A 414 16.04 9.74 20.95
N THR A 415 15.10 10.30 20.18
CA THR A 415 13.66 10.18 20.43
C THR A 415 13.01 9.57 19.19
N ALA A 416 12.57 8.33 19.28
CA ALA A 416 11.84 7.62 18.23
C ALA A 416 10.35 7.59 18.57
N VAL A 417 9.54 8.17 17.70
CA VAL A 417 8.08 8.08 17.76
C VAL A 417 7.63 6.94 16.87
N ILE A 418 7.13 5.85 17.44
CA ILE A 418 6.80 4.62 16.72
C ILE A 418 5.29 4.41 16.71
N GLU A 419 4.71 4.25 15.52
CA GLU A 419 3.30 3.92 15.35
C GLU A 419 3.09 2.40 15.45
N ILE A 420 2.70 1.92 16.62
CA ILE A 420 2.46 0.48 16.85
C ILE A 420 1.10 -0.01 16.31
N GLN A 421 0.19 0.90 15.93
CA GLN A 421 -1.08 0.57 15.29
C GLN A 421 -0.99 0.57 13.76
N ALA A 422 0.24 0.46 13.19
CA ALA A 422 0.45 0.30 11.75
C ALA A 422 0.00 -1.12 11.34
N ARG A 423 -1.14 -1.24 10.66
CA ARG A 423 -1.76 -2.53 10.32
C ARG A 423 -0.78 -3.47 9.63
N PHE A 424 -0.71 -4.71 10.14
CA PHE A 424 0.14 -5.82 9.70
C PHE A 424 1.64 -5.67 9.99
N ASP A 425 2.07 -4.52 10.55
CA ASP A 425 3.45 -4.26 10.97
C ASP A 425 3.59 -4.16 12.49
N GLU A 426 2.52 -4.44 13.24
CA GLU A 426 2.43 -4.23 14.69
C GLU A 426 3.53 -5.00 15.43
N GLU A 427 3.68 -6.31 15.16
CA GLU A 427 4.70 -7.15 15.81
C GLU A 427 6.12 -6.67 15.51
N ASN A 428 6.38 -6.30 14.26
CA ASN A 428 7.69 -5.80 13.84
C ASN A 428 8.02 -4.43 14.45
N ASN A 429 7.01 -3.54 14.55
CA ASN A 429 7.21 -2.23 15.16
C ASN A 429 7.42 -2.34 16.68
N LEU A 430 6.75 -3.26 17.36
CA LEU A 430 7.00 -3.58 18.77
C LEU A 430 8.42 -4.12 18.98
N TYR A 431 8.89 -5.07 18.18
CA TYR A 431 10.24 -5.60 18.22
C TYR A 431 11.31 -4.49 18.12
N TRP A 432 11.17 -3.57 17.17
CA TRP A 432 12.11 -2.47 17.02
C TRP A 432 12.01 -1.44 18.14
N ALA A 433 10.81 -1.24 18.71
CA ALA A 433 10.62 -0.36 19.86
C ALA A 433 11.41 -0.85 21.08
N GLU A 434 11.39 -2.15 21.37
CA GLU A 434 12.16 -2.76 22.46
C GLU A 434 13.65 -2.58 22.22
N ARG A 435 14.15 -2.92 21.04
CA ARG A 435 15.58 -2.76 20.73
C ARG A 435 16.10 -1.32 20.81
N LEU A 436 15.26 -0.35 20.45
CA LEU A 436 15.61 1.08 20.63
C LEU A 436 15.66 1.47 22.11
N LYS A 437 14.73 0.98 22.94
CA LYS A 437 14.73 1.21 24.38
C LYS A 437 15.99 0.62 25.03
N ASP A 438 16.35 -0.62 24.66
CA ASP A 438 17.54 -1.30 25.17
C ASP A 438 18.84 -0.54 24.83
N ALA A 439 18.87 0.13 23.68
CA ALA A 439 19.98 0.99 23.28
C ALA A 439 19.98 2.37 23.99
N GLY A 440 19.02 2.66 24.87
CA GLY A 440 18.92 3.92 25.58
C GLY A 440 18.17 5.03 24.85
N ALA A 441 17.48 4.73 23.74
CA ALA A 441 16.63 5.69 23.04
C ALA A 441 15.30 5.88 23.78
N ARG A 442 14.79 7.11 23.80
CA ARG A 442 13.43 7.39 24.24
C ARG A 442 12.45 6.99 23.14
N VAL A 443 11.63 6.00 23.39
CA VAL A 443 10.57 5.56 22.50
C VAL A 443 9.24 6.16 22.98
N ILE A 444 8.49 6.75 22.04
CA ILE A 444 7.15 7.31 22.27
C ILE A 444 6.20 6.56 21.35
N PHE A 445 5.11 6.08 21.91
CA PHE A 445 3.98 5.55 21.18
C PHE A 445 2.91 6.63 21.01
N GLY A 446 2.14 6.56 19.92
CA GLY A 446 0.98 7.43 19.76
C GLY A 446 -0.10 7.17 20.83
N GLU A 447 -0.97 8.14 21.04
CA GLU A 447 -2.15 7.94 21.87
C GLU A 447 -3.17 7.03 21.18
N LEU A 448 -3.98 6.32 21.97
CA LEU A 448 -5.07 5.50 21.48
C LEU A 448 -6.03 6.35 20.60
N GLY A 449 -6.34 5.85 19.42
CA GLY A 449 -7.22 6.56 18.46
C GLY A 449 -6.55 7.64 17.63
N THR A 450 -5.31 8.07 17.96
CA THR A 450 -4.56 9.08 17.19
C THR A 450 -3.31 8.46 16.59
N LYS A 451 -3.35 8.13 15.29
CA LYS A 451 -2.19 7.53 14.59
C LYS A 451 -1.22 8.61 14.12
N ILE A 452 0.09 8.35 14.32
CA ILE A 452 1.15 9.24 13.87
C ILE A 452 1.58 8.83 12.46
N HIS A 453 1.27 9.68 11.47
CA HIS A 453 1.54 9.37 10.06
C HIS A 453 2.47 10.38 9.36
N ALA A 454 2.86 11.46 10.01
CA ALA A 454 3.91 12.37 9.52
C ALA A 454 5.25 11.62 9.37
N LYS A 455 6.02 11.91 8.29
CA LYS A 455 7.33 11.32 8.04
C LYS A 455 8.38 12.43 8.16
N VAL A 456 9.00 12.49 9.33
CA VAL A 456 9.92 13.58 9.66
C VAL A 456 11.04 13.13 10.58
N CYS A 457 12.25 13.61 10.29
CA CYS A 457 13.42 13.48 11.14
C CYS A 457 14.00 14.87 11.43
N LEU A 458 14.41 15.12 12.67
CA LEU A 458 15.06 16.34 13.10
C LEU A 458 16.36 16.03 13.82
N VAL A 459 17.46 16.53 13.29
CA VAL A 459 18.80 16.47 13.89
C VAL A 459 19.13 17.84 14.48
N THR A 460 19.63 17.87 15.72
CA THR A 460 20.18 19.10 16.33
C THR A 460 21.68 18.93 16.52
N ARG A 461 22.44 19.78 15.85
CA ARG A 461 23.91 19.86 15.87
C ARG A 461 24.34 21.13 16.56
N VAL A 462 25.47 21.13 17.27
CA VAL A 462 26.04 22.35 17.87
C VAL A 462 27.16 22.85 16.96
N GLU A 463 26.97 24.04 16.40
CA GLU A 463 27.91 24.68 15.48
C GLU A 463 28.29 26.03 16.05
N HIS A 464 29.58 26.28 16.20
CA HIS A 464 30.10 27.51 16.82
C HIS A 464 29.39 27.84 18.16
N GLY A 465 29.17 26.81 18.99
CA GLY A 465 28.54 26.94 20.29
C GLY A 465 27.00 27.14 20.28
N ARG A 466 26.36 27.13 19.09
CA ARG A 466 24.91 27.36 18.92
C ARG A 466 24.22 26.13 18.33
N PRO A 467 22.97 25.83 18.76
CA PRO A 467 22.21 24.72 18.20
C PRO A 467 21.69 25.08 16.78
N VAL A 468 22.10 24.33 15.79
CA VAL A 468 21.60 24.34 14.41
C VAL A 468 20.76 23.09 14.19
N ARG A 469 19.63 23.23 13.49
CA ARG A 469 18.69 22.15 13.23
C ARG A 469 18.64 21.82 11.76
N TYR A 470 18.64 20.52 11.48
CA TYR A 470 18.50 19.94 10.14
C TYR A 470 17.29 19.02 10.14
N ALA A 471 16.45 19.11 9.14
CA ALA A 471 15.28 18.27 9.02
C ALA A 471 15.24 17.52 7.69
N HIS A 472 14.78 16.28 7.76
CA HIS A 472 14.26 15.56 6.60
C HIS A 472 12.76 15.43 6.77
N MET A 473 11.99 15.88 5.78
CA MET A 473 10.53 15.81 5.71
C MET A 473 10.14 15.10 4.41
N ALA A 474 9.27 14.10 4.47
CA ALA A 474 8.96 13.29 3.31
C ALA A 474 7.48 12.92 3.19
N THR A 475 7.08 12.56 1.96
CA THR A 475 5.77 11.95 1.68
C THR A 475 5.78 10.46 1.98
N GLY A 476 6.94 9.79 1.85
CA GLY A 476 7.16 8.36 2.03
C GLY A 476 7.72 7.95 3.39
N ASN A 477 7.55 6.68 3.74
CA ASN A 477 8.02 6.11 5.00
C ASN A 477 9.54 5.94 5.06
N TYR A 478 10.12 5.87 6.27
CA TYR A 478 11.53 5.53 6.50
C TYR A 478 11.78 4.03 6.30
N ASN A 479 11.71 3.61 5.03
CA ASN A 479 11.89 2.22 4.64
C ASN A 479 12.59 2.14 3.27
N ARG A 480 13.85 1.64 3.28
CA ARG A 480 14.69 1.53 2.07
C ARG A 480 14.08 0.62 0.99
N GLN A 481 13.35 -0.43 1.39
CA GLN A 481 12.76 -1.37 0.45
C GLN A 481 11.60 -0.71 -0.32
N THR A 482 10.70 -0.03 0.40
CA THR A 482 9.59 0.68 -0.26
C THR A 482 10.07 1.87 -1.09
N ALA A 483 11.15 2.55 -0.69
CA ALA A 483 11.71 3.67 -1.44
C ALA A 483 12.30 3.28 -2.82
N ARG A 484 12.49 1.98 -3.09
CA ARG A 484 12.87 1.45 -4.41
C ARG A 484 11.69 1.17 -5.33
N LEU A 485 10.48 1.14 -4.78
CA LEU A 485 9.25 0.74 -5.47
C LEU A 485 8.21 1.85 -5.50
N TYR A 486 8.30 2.82 -4.60
CA TYR A 486 7.32 3.89 -4.41
C TYR A 486 7.90 5.22 -4.87
N ALA A 487 7.12 5.93 -5.69
CA ALA A 487 7.45 7.31 -6.06
C ALA A 487 7.07 8.25 -4.92
N ASP A 488 8.09 8.73 -4.20
CA ASP A 488 7.96 9.61 -3.04
C ASP A 488 8.95 10.77 -3.11
N ASP A 489 8.60 11.89 -2.48
CA ASP A 489 9.42 13.09 -2.40
C ASP A 489 9.90 13.33 -0.96
N GLY A 490 11.16 13.77 -0.82
CA GLY A 490 11.76 14.12 0.45
C GLY A 490 12.59 15.40 0.38
N LEU A 491 12.47 16.26 1.38
CA LEU A 491 13.21 17.49 1.51
C LEU A 491 14.18 17.43 2.69
N LEU A 492 15.48 17.58 2.43
CA LEU A 492 16.51 17.86 3.42
C LEU A 492 16.71 19.38 3.52
N THR A 493 16.58 19.95 4.72
CA THR A 493 16.61 21.40 4.91
C THR A 493 17.23 21.80 6.25
N ALA A 494 17.95 22.95 6.23
CA ALA A 494 18.39 23.67 7.42
C ALA A 494 17.62 24.98 7.61
N ASN A 495 16.53 25.21 6.86
CA ASN A 495 15.73 26.42 6.95
C ASN A 495 15.22 26.60 8.39
N LYS A 496 15.62 27.73 9.02
CA LYS A 496 15.33 28.00 10.44
C LYS A 496 13.83 28.01 10.76
N SER A 497 12.99 28.51 9.84
CA SER A 497 11.55 28.59 10.08
C SER A 497 10.88 27.21 10.00
N LEU A 498 11.29 26.36 9.05
CA LEU A 498 10.78 25.00 8.90
C LEU A 498 11.26 24.10 10.05
N THR A 499 12.56 24.10 10.33
CA THR A 499 13.14 23.24 11.38
C THR A 499 12.66 23.61 12.79
N ALA A 500 12.37 24.90 13.06
CA ALA A 500 11.75 25.32 14.31
C ALA A 500 10.31 24.78 14.44
N GLU A 501 9.55 24.72 13.36
CA GLU A 501 8.20 24.17 13.38
C GLU A 501 8.20 22.64 13.41
N VAL A 502 9.18 21.98 12.79
CA VAL A 502 9.42 20.54 12.96
C VAL A 502 9.71 20.20 14.43
N PHE A 503 10.56 21.01 15.09
CA PHE A 503 10.78 20.84 16.54
C PHE A 503 9.48 21.01 17.33
N ARG A 504 8.64 21.99 16.98
CA ARG A 504 7.33 22.22 17.58
C ARG A 504 6.37 21.05 17.33
N LEU A 505 6.44 20.42 16.14
CA LEU A 505 5.66 19.23 15.81
C LEU A 505 6.01 18.06 16.76
N PHE A 506 7.30 17.82 17.02
CA PHE A 506 7.69 16.81 18.01
C PHE A 506 7.21 17.16 19.43
N LYS A 507 7.17 18.45 19.80
CA LYS A 507 6.59 18.88 21.08
C LYS A 507 5.07 18.66 21.12
N PHE A 508 4.37 18.87 20.03
CA PHE A 508 2.96 18.54 19.91
C PHE A 508 2.73 17.01 20.05
N ILE A 509 3.55 16.18 19.40
CA ILE A 509 3.45 14.71 19.54
C ILE A 509 3.72 14.27 21.00
N GLU A 510 4.67 14.91 21.68
CA GLU A 510 5.00 14.62 23.09
C GLU A 510 3.91 15.07 24.08
N ASN A 511 3.17 16.12 23.76
CA ASN A 511 2.09 16.68 24.57
C ASN A 511 0.97 17.26 23.69
N PRO A 512 0.03 16.44 23.20
CA PRO A 512 -1.03 16.88 22.28
C PRO A 512 -1.99 17.93 22.86
N ASN A 513 -2.11 18.00 24.19
CA ASN A 513 -3.00 18.94 24.88
C ASN A 513 -2.40 20.35 25.01
N GLY A 514 -1.15 20.56 24.59
CA GLY A 514 -0.51 21.87 24.58
C GLY A 514 -1.05 22.80 23.49
N SER A 515 -0.85 24.10 23.66
CA SER A 515 -1.18 25.09 22.62
C SER A 515 -0.02 25.24 21.64
N PHE A 516 -0.24 24.90 20.37
CA PHE A 516 0.78 24.95 19.32
C PHE A 516 0.31 25.79 18.13
N ILE A 517 1.14 26.72 17.69
CA ILE A 517 0.88 27.55 16.51
C ILE A 517 1.92 27.22 15.43
N PHE A 518 1.44 26.85 14.25
CA PHE A 518 2.23 26.60 13.06
C PHE A 518 1.91 27.67 12.01
N ARG A 519 2.92 28.24 11.37
CA ARG A 519 2.77 29.28 10.35
C ARG A 519 3.19 28.81 8.96
N ARG A 520 4.03 27.80 8.89
CA ARG A 520 4.57 27.23 7.67
C ARG A 520 4.07 25.81 7.43
N LEU A 521 4.21 24.97 8.44
CA LEU A 521 3.69 23.60 8.36
C LEU A 521 2.17 23.59 8.53
N LEU A 522 1.49 22.78 7.71
CA LEU A 522 0.08 22.47 7.91
C LEU A 522 0.01 21.16 8.67
N VAL A 523 -0.54 21.19 9.88
CA VAL A 523 -0.55 20.03 10.78
C VAL A 523 -1.99 19.58 11.03
N ALA A 524 -2.27 18.33 10.77
CA ALA A 524 -3.50 17.66 11.19
C ALA A 524 -3.27 17.00 12.59
N PRO A 525 -4.32 16.91 13.42
CA PRO A 525 -5.71 17.39 13.22
C PRO A 525 -5.93 18.87 13.52
N LEU A 526 -4.89 19.64 13.81
CA LEU A 526 -5.00 21.01 14.36
C LEU A 526 -5.66 21.98 13.37
N HIS A 527 -5.04 22.18 12.18
CA HIS A 527 -5.48 23.24 11.28
C HIS A 527 -5.27 22.92 9.78
N MET A 528 -4.68 21.78 9.42
CA MET A 528 -4.37 21.42 8.02
C MET A 528 -5.59 21.55 7.11
N ARG A 529 -6.74 20.99 7.50
CA ARG A 529 -7.99 21.10 6.74
C ARG A 529 -8.36 22.56 6.47
N LYS A 530 -8.41 23.39 7.53
CA LYS A 530 -8.78 24.82 7.43
C LYS A 530 -7.85 25.61 6.51
N GLN A 531 -6.58 25.26 6.49
CA GLN A 531 -5.61 25.94 5.62
C GLN A 531 -5.79 25.53 4.15
N PHE A 532 -6.05 24.24 3.86
CA PHE A 532 -6.39 23.83 2.49
C PHE A 532 -7.71 24.46 2.02
N GLU A 533 -8.72 24.52 2.88
CA GLU A 533 -9.97 25.24 2.59
C GLU A 533 -9.72 26.70 2.25
N ALA A 534 -8.86 27.39 3.00
CA ALA A 534 -8.50 28.78 2.74
C ALA A 534 -7.77 28.96 1.39
N LEU A 535 -6.87 28.03 1.03
CA LEU A 535 -6.17 28.07 -0.26
C LEU A 535 -7.14 27.87 -1.44
N ILE A 536 -8.08 26.92 -1.32
CA ILE A 536 -9.12 26.72 -2.34
C ILE A 536 -10.00 27.97 -2.46
N PHE A 537 -10.39 28.54 -1.31
CA PHE A 537 -11.21 29.76 -1.28
C PHE A 537 -10.51 30.95 -1.94
N ASP A 538 -9.19 31.11 -1.76
CA ASP A 538 -8.41 32.15 -2.44
C ASP A 538 -8.47 31.99 -3.99
N GLU A 539 -8.35 30.76 -4.50
CA GLU A 539 -8.50 30.49 -5.93
C GLU A 539 -9.93 30.77 -6.43
N MET A 540 -10.96 30.45 -5.63
CA MET A 540 -12.35 30.79 -5.96
C MET A 540 -12.56 32.30 -6.05
N GLN A 541 -12.03 33.09 -5.10
CA GLN A 541 -12.13 34.54 -5.12
C GLN A 541 -11.45 35.14 -6.36
N ARG A 542 -10.31 34.57 -6.76
CA ARG A 542 -9.61 34.97 -8.00
C ARG A 542 -10.49 34.70 -9.22
N ALA A 543 -11.00 33.51 -9.36
CA ALA A 543 -11.84 33.17 -10.51
C ALA A 543 -13.11 34.04 -10.57
N ARG A 544 -13.79 34.29 -9.44
CA ARG A 544 -14.93 35.20 -9.37
C ARG A 544 -14.60 36.65 -9.73
N SER A 545 -13.33 37.06 -9.53
CA SER A 545 -12.85 38.41 -9.91
C SER A 545 -12.32 38.50 -11.35
N GLY A 546 -12.58 37.46 -12.19
CA GLY A 546 -12.15 37.41 -13.59
C GLY A 546 -10.67 37.07 -13.78
N LYS A 547 -9.99 36.62 -12.72
CA LYS A 547 -8.59 36.16 -12.78
C LYS A 547 -8.53 34.63 -12.90
N VAL A 548 -7.39 34.10 -13.35
CA VAL A 548 -7.18 32.64 -13.39
C VAL A 548 -7.12 32.07 -11.98
N GLY A 549 -8.02 31.16 -11.68
CA GLY A 549 -7.97 30.26 -10.52
C GLY A 549 -7.50 28.88 -10.97
N PHE A 550 -6.50 28.31 -10.31
CA PHE A 550 -5.90 27.03 -10.70
C PHE A 550 -5.51 26.18 -9.49
N ILE A 551 -5.89 24.92 -9.53
CA ILE A 551 -5.55 23.92 -8.51
C ILE A 551 -5.08 22.64 -9.21
N MET A 552 -3.91 22.12 -8.80
CA MET A 552 -3.45 20.81 -9.22
C MET A 552 -3.02 19.99 -8.01
N LEU A 553 -3.65 18.83 -7.82
CA LEU A 553 -3.43 18.00 -6.65
C LEU A 553 -3.07 16.57 -7.06
N LYS A 554 -2.00 16.05 -6.49
CA LYS A 554 -1.64 14.63 -6.55
C LYS A 554 -1.77 14.03 -5.16
N MET A 555 -2.48 12.89 -5.05
CA MET A 555 -2.62 12.14 -3.81
C MET A 555 -3.06 10.69 -4.06
N ASN A 556 -3.00 9.84 -3.03
CA ASN A 556 -3.44 8.46 -3.20
C ASN A 556 -4.95 8.30 -3.10
N SER A 557 -5.62 9.09 -2.26
CA SER A 557 -7.07 8.96 -2.03
C SER A 557 -7.74 10.30 -1.76
N LEU A 558 -8.89 10.51 -2.39
CA LEU A 558 -9.77 11.65 -2.20
C LEU A 558 -11.16 11.15 -1.80
N THR A 559 -11.47 11.14 -0.49
CA THR A 559 -12.75 10.63 0.04
C THR A 559 -13.34 11.51 1.13
N ASP A 560 -12.73 12.67 1.41
CA ASP A 560 -13.27 13.64 2.38
C ASP A 560 -14.40 14.43 1.75
N GLU A 561 -15.62 14.18 2.20
CA GLU A 561 -16.83 14.79 1.65
C GLU A 561 -16.78 16.31 1.63
N ARG A 562 -16.30 16.92 2.71
CA ARG A 562 -16.24 18.38 2.82
C ARG A 562 -15.25 18.99 1.82
N MET A 563 -14.10 18.35 1.63
CA MET A 563 -13.11 18.79 0.63
C MET A 563 -13.65 18.58 -0.79
N ILE A 564 -14.34 17.47 -1.06
CA ILE A 564 -14.96 17.20 -2.37
C ILE A 564 -16.00 18.26 -2.69
N ARG A 565 -16.91 18.57 -1.77
CA ARG A 565 -17.93 19.62 -1.95
C ARG A 565 -17.28 20.99 -2.24
N LEU A 566 -16.19 21.30 -1.53
CA LEU A 566 -15.47 22.56 -1.76
C LEU A 566 -14.81 22.62 -3.15
N LEU A 567 -14.28 21.49 -3.66
CA LEU A 567 -13.79 21.42 -5.04
C LEU A 567 -14.91 21.61 -6.07
N TYR A 568 -16.11 21.10 -5.82
CA TYR A 568 -17.28 21.38 -6.68
C TYR A 568 -17.63 22.86 -6.69
N GLU A 569 -17.65 23.51 -5.54
CA GLU A 569 -17.87 24.96 -5.45
C GLU A 569 -16.77 25.76 -6.18
N ALA A 570 -15.53 25.29 -6.10
CA ALA A 570 -14.41 25.91 -6.81
C ALA A 570 -14.57 25.76 -8.33
N SER A 571 -14.95 24.58 -8.83
CA SER A 571 -15.29 24.35 -10.23
C SER A 571 -16.40 25.29 -10.73
N ARG A 572 -17.48 25.38 -9.98
CA ARG A 572 -18.61 26.30 -10.28
C ARG A 572 -18.21 27.77 -10.25
N SER A 573 -17.21 28.11 -9.45
CA SER A 573 -16.65 29.47 -9.39
C SER A 573 -15.69 29.80 -10.55
N GLY A 574 -15.41 28.84 -11.45
CA GLY A 574 -14.54 29.01 -12.61
C GLY A 574 -13.09 28.56 -12.39
N VAL A 575 -12.76 27.93 -11.28
CA VAL A 575 -11.39 27.40 -11.02
C VAL A 575 -11.14 26.17 -11.88
N GLU A 576 -10.00 26.12 -12.58
CA GLU A 576 -9.51 24.93 -13.27
C GLU A 576 -8.86 23.99 -12.24
N ILE A 577 -9.31 22.72 -12.23
CA ILE A 577 -8.89 21.73 -11.23
C ILE A 577 -8.41 20.45 -11.92
N ARG A 578 -7.14 20.10 -11.69
CA ARG A 578 -6.50 18.88 -12.20
C ARG A 578 -6.12 17.96 -11.03
N LEU A 579 -6.59 16.73 -11.06
CA LEU A 579 -6.38 15.76 -9.99
C LEU A 579 -5.66 14.53 -10.52
N ILE A 580 -4.57 14.11 -9.85
CA ILE A 580 -3.89 12.84 -10.09
C ILE A 580 -4.17 11.97 -8.87
N ILE A 581 -5.15 11.06 -8.98
CA ILE A 581 -5.60 10.21 -7.86
C ILE A 581 -5.33 8.75 -8.21
N ARG A 582 -4.31 8.16 -7.60
CA ARG A 582 -3.92 6.78 -7.89
C ARG A 582 -4.98 5.76 -7.47
N GLY A 583 -5.53 5.89 -6.26
CA GLY A 583 -6.43 4.93 -5.63
C GLY A 583 -7.87 5.38 -5.61
N MET A 584 -8.47 5.44 -4.41
CA MET A 584 -9.86 5.82 -4.22
C MET A 584 -10.12 7.28 -4.57
N CYS A 585 -11.14 7.51 -5.39
CA CYS A 585 -11.68 8.83 -5.63
C CYS A 585 -13.20 8.81 -5.46
N SER A 586 -13.72 9.47 -4.45
CA SER A 586 -15.18 9.62 -4.26
C SER A 586 -15.74 10.84 -4.98
N LEU A 587 -14.89 11.68 -5.58
CA LEU A 587 -15.29 12.81 -6.40
C LEU A 587 -15.75 12.33 -7.79
N ILE A 588 -16.82 12.92 -8.32
CA ILE A 588 -17.36 12.67 -9.66
C ILE A 588 -16.96 13.83 -10.58
N PRO A 589 -16.05 13.64 -11.54
CA PRO A 589 -15.61 14.71 -12.43
C PRO A 589 -16.54 14.89 -13.63
N GLY A 590 -16.46 16.06 -14.29
CA GLY A 590 -17.07 16.31 -15.61
C GLY A 590 -18.59 16.48 -15.62
N VAL A 591 -19.25 16.62 -14.48
CA VAL A 591 -20.71 16.79 -14.40
C VAL A 591 -21.08 18.26 -14.66
N PRO A 592 -21.93 18.56 -15.69
CA PRO A 592 -22.37 19.91 -15.98
C PRO A 592 -23.01 20.61 -14.78
N GLY A 593 -22.63 21.87 -14.53
CA GLY A 593 -23.11 22.67 -13.41
C GLY A 593 -22.56 22.27 -12.03
N MET A 594 -21.71 21.25 -11.95
CA MET A 594 -21.09 20.80 -10.71
C MET A 594 -19.56 20.72 -10.80
N SER A 595 -19.05 19.83 -11.63
CA SER A 595 -17.62 19.49 -11.70
C SER A 595 -17.04 19.54 -13.12
N GLU A 596 -17.65 20.32 -13.99
CA GLU A 596 -17.28 20.45 -15.41
C GLU A 596 -15.84 20.93 -15.63
N ARG A 597 -15.23 21.64 -14.64
CA ARG A 597 -13.85 22.12 -14.66
C ARG A 597 -12.90 21.25 -13.82
N ILE A 598 -13.34 20.04 -13.46
CA ILE A 598 -12.53 19.07 -12.73
C ILE A 598 -12.19 17.92 -13.65
N GLU A 599 -10.92 17.70 -13.87
CA GLU A 599 -10.41 16.52 -14.55
C GLU A 599 -9.65 15.64 -13.55
N VAL A 600 -9.83 14.32 -13.66
CA VAL A 600 -9.18 13.34 -12.78
C VAL A 600 -8.53 12.27 -13.62
N ILE A 601 -7.21 12.05 -13.39
CA ILE A 601 -6.48 10.91 -13.93
C ILE A 601 -5.92 10.03 -12.82
N SER A 602 -5.69 8.77 -13.15
CA SER A 602 -5.01 7.80 -12.30
C SER A 602 -3.87 7.16 -13.08
N ILE A 603 -2.69 7.05 -12.47
CA ILE A 603 -1.52 6.40 -13.06
C ILE A 603 -1.21 5.15 -12.24
N VAL A 604 -1.19 4.00 -12.90
CA VAL A 604 -0.69 2.73 -12.39
C VAL A 604 0.36 2.24 -13.36
N ASP A 605 1.61 2.12 -12.90
CA ASP A 605 2.75 1.73 -13.71
C ASP A 605 3.75 0.98 -12.83
N ARG A 606 4.98 0.82 -13.29
CA ARG A 606 6.10 0.12 -12.65
C ARG A 606 6.28 0.50 -11.18
N PHE A 607 6.25 1.78 -10.86
CA PHE A 607 6.39 2.31 -9.50
C PHE A 607 5.04 2.72 -8.92
N LEU A 608 4.85 2.50 -7.63
CA LEU A 608 3.66 2.96 -6.94
C LEU A 608 3.70 4.49 -6.78
N GLU A 609 2.78 5.19 -7.45
CA GLU A 609 2.60 6.64 -7.27
C GLU A 609 2.11 6.92 -5.85
N HIS A 610 3.03 7.38 -4.98
CA HIS A 610 2.75 7.51 -3.54
C HIS A 610 2.91 8.93 -3.01
N SER A 611 3.62 9.81 -3.68
CA SER A 611 3.79 11.20 -3.25
C SER A 611 2.46 11.96 -3.19
N ARG A 612 2.39 12.94 -2.30
CA ARG A 612 1.28 13.90 -2.23
C ARG A 612 1.86 15.28 -2.46
N ILE A 613 1.40 15.91 -3.55
CA ILE A 613 1.86 17.23 -4.00
C ILE A 613 0.62 18.08 -4.22
N TYR A 614 0.55 19.23 -3.56
CA TYR A 614 -0.57 20.14 -3.64
C TYR A 614 -0.11 21.49 -4.17
N TRP A 615 -0.55 21.85 -5.36
CA TRP A 615 -0.20 23.09 -6.05
C TRP A 615 -1.44 23.96 -6.24
N PHE A 616 -1.37 25.18 -5.69
CA PHE A 616 -2.33 26.26 -5.84
C PHE A 616 -1.67 27.41 -6.61
N GLY A 617 -2.32 27.91 -7.68
CA GLY A 617 -1.74 28.88 -8.61
C GLY A 617 -1.48 30.26 -7.99
N HIS A 618 -2.31 30.67 -7.04
CA HIS A 618 -2.19 31.90 -6.25
C HIS A 618 -1.78 33.14 -7.06
N GLY A 619 -2.34 33.26 -8.29
CA GLY A 619 -2.09 34.39 -9.21
C GLY A 619 -0.64 34.50 -9.67
N GLY A 620 0.01 33.35 -9.95
CA GLY A 620 1.39 33.26 -10.41
C GLY A 620 2.45 33.22 -9.29
N ARG A 621 2.02 33.30 -8.02
CA ARG A 621 2.90 33.14 -6.85
C ARG A 621 2.78 31.73 -6.24
N ASP A 622 2.79 30.73 -7.07
CA ASP A 622 2.55 29.33 -6.76
C ASP A 622 2.84 28.91 -5.33
N GLN A 623 1.86 28.31 -4.69
CA GLN A 623 2.01 27.66 -3.38
C GLN A 623 2.00 26.15 -3.60
N ILE A 624 3.15 25.51 -3.31
CA ILE A 624 3.34 24.09 -3.47
C ILE A 624 3.68 23.46 -2.11
N TYR A 625 2.95 22.41 -1.77
CA TYR A 625 3.15 21.64 -0.55
C TYR A 625 3.40 20.18 -0.87
N LEU A 626 4.36 19.57 -0.19
CA LEU A 626 4.48 18.13 -0.06
C LEU A 626 3.80 17.67 1.22
N SER A 627 3.14 16.51 1.21
CA SER A 627 2.34 16.08 2.35
C SER A 627 2.43 14.58 2.63
N SER A 628 2.27 14.22 3.90
CA SER A 628 2.00 12.84 4.32
C SER A 628 0.51 12.46 4.24
N ALA A 629 -0.38 13.45 4.17
CA ALA A 629 -1.83 13.28 4.21
C ALA A 629 -2.43 13.12 2.82
N ASP A 630 -3.37 12.18 2.69
CA ASP A 630 -4.40 12.20 1.65
C ASP A 630 -5.61 13.04 2.12
N TRP A 631 -6.50 13.44 1.22
CA TRP A 631 -7.73 14.12 1.61
C TRP A 631 -8.82 13.09 1.96
N MET A 632 -8.62 12.49 3.13
CA MET A 632 -9.55 11.57 3.78
C MET A 632 -9.86 12.10 5.18
N ASN A 633 -11.08 11.85 5.67
CA ASN A 633 -11.50 12.30 7.01
C ASN A 633 -10.51 11.84 8.10
N ARG A 634 -10.09 10.57 8.08
CA ARG A 634 -9.11 10.04 9.04
C ARG A 634 -7.77 10.77 9.02
N ASN A 635 -7.28 11.19 7.85
CA ASN A 635 -6.01 11.92 7.72
C ASN A 635 -6.14 13.37 8.23
N LEU A 636 -7.23 14.04 7.86
CA LEU A 636 -7.40 15.46 8.17
C LEU A 636 -7.94 15.73 9.59
N SER A 637 -8.52 14.70 10.26
CA SER A 637 -9.22 14.87 11.55
C SER A 637 -8.78 13.96 12.69
N ARG A 638 -8.13 12.80 12.39
CA ARG A 638 -7.83 11.76 13.40
C ARG A 638 -6.38 11.26 13.39
N ARG A 639 -5.52 11.84 12.56
CA ARG A 639 -4.11 11.47 12.46
C ARG A 639 -3.23 12.68 12.67
N ILE A 640 -2.01 12.45 13.16
CA ILE A 640 -0.96 13.47 13.10
C ILE A 640 -0.31 13.36 11.72
N GLU A 641 -0.63 14.31 10.88
CA GLU A 641 -0.12 14.46 9.52
C GLU A 641 0.57 15.82 9.36
N MET A 642 1.43 15.93 8.35
CA MET A 642 2.15 17.15 8.05
C MET A 642 2.12 17.44 6.56
N ALA A 643 1.86 18.70 6.18
CA ALA A 643 2.19 19.24 4.89
C ALA A 643 3.19 20.40 5.07
N PHE A 644 4.20 20.46 4.22
CA PHE A 644 5.26 21.44 4.30
C PHE A 644 5.43 22.16 2.96
N PRO A 645 5.59 23.50 2.97
CA PRO A 645 5.73 24.27 1.76
C PRO A 645 7.13 24.09 1.15
N ILE A 646 7.19 24.03 -0.15
CA ILE A 646 8.44 24.19 -0.90
C ILE A 646 8.70 25.68 -1.07
N ILE A 647 9.80 26.18 -0.51
CA ILE A 647 10.10 27.60 -0.46
C ILE A 647 10.98 28.02 -1.64
N ASN A 648 11.97 27.19 -1.99
CA ASN A 648 12.94 27.47 -3.06
C ASN A 648 12.24 27.52 -4.44
N PRO A 649 12.39 28.62 -5.23
CA PRO A 649 11.74 28.75 -6.53
C PRO A 649 12.13 27.69 -7.54
N GLY A 650 13.41 27.27 -7.58
CA GLY A 650 13.89 26.23 -8.48
C GLY A 650 13.26 24.88 -8.18
N GLN A 651 13.13 24.53 -6.90
CA GLN A 651 12.47 23.29 -6.47
C GLN A 651 10.95 23.32 -6.74
N LYS A 652 10.29 24.46 -6.60
CA LYS A 652 8.90 24.64 -7.03
C LYS A 652 8.74 24.34 -8.53
N GLN A 653 9.62 24.93 -9.35
CA GLN A 653 9.58 24.74 -10.78
C GLN A 653 9.81 23.26 -11.17
N ARG A 654 10.73 22.58 -10.48
CA ARG A 654 10.96 21.13 -10.64
C ARG A 654 9.69 20.34 -10.36
N LEU A 655 9.04 20.53 -9.21
CA LEU A 655 7.79 19.84 -8.86
C LEU A 655 6.66 20.14 -9.86
N LYS A 656 6.57 21.36 -10.38
CA LYS A 656 5.61 21.71 -11.44
C LYS A 656 5.87 20.92 -12.71
N LYS A 657 7.12 20.85 -13.18
CA LYS A 657 7.50 20.05 -14.34
C LYS A 657 7.13 18.57 -14.14
N MET A 658 7.43 18.02 -12.97
CA MET A 658 7.11 16.63 -12.62
C MET A 658 5.59 16.37 -12.65
N LEU A 659 4.79 17.26 -12.06
CA LEU A 659 3.33 17.14 -12.07
C LEU A 659 2.75 17.27 -13.48
N LEU A 660 3.25 18.24 -14.27
CA LEU A 660 2.79 18.44 -15.65
C LEU A 660 3.19 17.26 -16.55
N LEU A 661 4.37 16.66 -16.33
CA LEU A 661 4.79 15.45 -17.02
C LEU A 661 3.84 14.28 -16.70
N GLN A 662 3.52 14.08 -15.44
CA GLN A 662 2.54 13.04 -15.04
C GLN A 662 1.14 13.32 -15.61
N TRP A 663 0.76 14.59 -15.71
CA TRP A 663 -0.51 14.98 -16.32
C TRP A 663 -0.57 14.71 -17.82
N SER A 664 0.57 14.80 -18.50
CA SER A 664 0.68 14.52 -19.94
C SER A 664 0.79 13.04 -20.30
N ASP A 665 0.88 12.15 -19.31
CA ASP A 665 0.94 10.69 -19.54
C ASP A 665 -0.30 10.23 -20.33
N ASN A 666 -0.07 9.66 -21.51
CA ASN A 666 -1.11 9.12 -22.38
C ASN A 666 -0.89 7.62 -22.67
N VAL A 667 0.05 6.97 -21.96
CA VAL A 667 0.34 5.53 -22.06
C VAL A 667 -0.26 4.77 -20.87
N LYS A 668 -0.01 5.26 -19.66
CA LYS A 668 -0.41 4.58 -18.41
C LYS A 668 -1.52 5.32 -17.63
N SER A 669 -1.77 6.59 -17.95
CA SER A 669 -2.87 7.30 -17.29
C SER A 669 -4.24 6.77 -17.74
N ARG A 670 -5.17 6.79 -16.82
CA ARG A 670 -6.59 6.48 -17.06
C ARG A 670 -7.42 7.61 -16.50
N ARG A 671 -8.39 8.10 -17.26
CA ARG A 671 -9.42 9.00 -16.71
C ARG A 671 -10.30 8.23 -15.76
N LEU A 672 -10.84 8.89 -14.75
CA LEU A 672 -11.79 8.24 -13.84
C LEU A 672 -12.98 7.70 -14.64
N ASN A 673 -13.35 6.44 -14.39
CA ASN A 673 -14.38 5.67 -15.12
C ASN A 673 -14.06 5.32 -16.59
N ALA A 674 -12.80 5.49 -17.03
CA ALA A 674 -12.34 5.04 -18.34
C ALA A 674 -11.44 3.80 -18.23
N VAL A 675 -11.62 2.86 -19.16
CA VAL A 675 -10.84 1.62 -19.20
C VAL A 675 -9.54 1.79 -19.98
N GLU A 676 -9.60 2.52 -21.09
CA GLU A 676 -8.46 2.77 -21.96
C GLU A 676 -7.78 4.11 -21.69
N PRO A 677 -6.47 4.25 -22.01
CA PRO A 677 -5.82 5.56 -21.99
C PRO A 677 -6.58 6.54 -22.90
N PRO A 678 -6.48 7.85 -22.67
CA PRO A 678 -7.03 8.83 -23.58
C PRO A 678 -6.48 8.59 -24.99
N PHE A 679 -7.37 8.37 -25.99
CA PHE A 679 -6.93 8.37 -27.39
C PHE A 679 -6.41 9.78 -27.72
N ASP A 680 -5.17 9.86 -28.20
CA ASP A 680 -4.46 11.12 -28.34
C ASP A 680 -3.47 11.03 -29.51
N ASP A 681 -3.56 11.97 -30.45
CA ASP A 681 -2.62 12.08 -31.58
C ASP A 681 -1.25 12.67 -31.18
N ARG A 682 -1.09 13.05 -29.89
CA ARG A 682 0.18 13.54 -29.36
C ARG A 682 1.23 12.43 -29.28
N PRO A 683 2.53 12.75 -29.28
CA PRO A 683 3.58 11.80 -28.98
C PRO A 683 3.28 11.00 -27.70
N LEU A 684 3.63 9.71 -27.69
CA LEU A 684 3.46 8.86 -26.52
C LEU A 684 4.34 9.36 -25.37
N VAL A 685 3.72 9.63 -24.24
CA VAL A 685 4.38 10.04 -22.99
C VAL A 685 4.07 9.03 -21.90
N ARG A 686 5.08 8.27 -21.47
CA ARG A 686 5.01 7.41 -20.29
C ARG A 686 5.74 8.09 -19.15
N ALA A 687 4.99 8.75 -18.26
CA ALA A 687 5.53 9.68 -17.28
C ALA A 687 6.64 9.11 -16.40
N GLN A 688 6.57 7.83 -16.00
CA GLN A 688 7.59 7.22 -15.14
C GLN A 688 8.94 7.01 -15.86
N PHE A 689 8.93 6.85 -17.18
CA PHE A 689 10.15 6.74 -17.97
C PHE A 689 10.73 8.14 -18.26
N GLU A 690 9.88 9.05 -18.71
CA GLU A 690 10.27 10.44 -18.97
C GLU A 690 10.77 11.17 -17.71
N MET A 691 10.30 10.76 -16.53
CA MET A 691 10.76 11.30 -15.25
C MET A 691 12.26 11.08 -15.03
N PHE A 692 12.77 9.93 -15.45
CA PHE A 692 14.20 9.65 -15.40
C PHE A 692 14.99 10.63 -16.26
N ASP A 693 14.54 10.87 -17.49
CA ASP A 693 15.20 11.77 -18.43
C ASP A 693 15.12 13.23 -17.97
N LEU A 694 13.99 13.65 -17.41
CA LEU A 694 13.83 14.96 -16.78
C LEU A 694 14.87 15.19 -15.67
N LEU A 695 14.98 14.24 -14.74
CA LEU A 695 15.91 14.36 -13.62
C LEU A 695 17.37 14.29 -14.06
N ARG A 696 17.67 13.46 -15.06
CA ARG A 696 19.01 13.35 -15.66
C ARG A 696 19.42 14.64 -16.37
N SER A 697 18.52 15.24 -17.13
CA SER A 697 18.76 16.53 -17.79
C SER A 697 19.04 17.63 -16.76
N GLU A 698 18.21 17.73 -15.71
CA GLU A 698 18.44 18.71 -14.63
C GLU A 698 19.78 18.50 -13.90
N MET A 699 20.20 17.24 -13.72
CA MET A 699 21.53 16.95 -13.15
C MET A 699 22.66 17.45 -14.05
N ILE A 700 22.57 17.20 -15.36
CA ILE A 700 23.58 17.65 -16.34
C ILE A 700 23.69 19.18 -16.37
N ASP A 701 22.53 19.88 -16.35
CA ASP A 701 22.48 21.35 -16.35
C ASP A 701 23.17 21.92 -15.09
N ARG A 702 22.92 21.33 -13.91
CA ARG A 702 23.58 21.75 -12.65
C ARG A 702 25.10 21.51 -12.66
N ILE A 703 25.56 20.40 -13.25
CA ILE A 703 27.01 20.17 -13.40
C ILE A 703 27.63 21.24 -14.28
N ARG A 704 26.98 21.63 -15.38
CA ARG A 704 27.44 22.67 -16.28
C ARG A 704 27.46 24.06 -15.65
N GLU A 705 26.49 24.37 -14.77
CA GLU A 705 26.45 25.64 -14.03
C GLU A 705 27.50 25.70 -12.91
N ALA A 706 27.99 24.59 -12.42
CA ALA A 706 29.00 24.51 -11.37
C ALA A 706 30.45 24.59 -11.91
N HIS A 707 30.65 24.35 -13.20
CA HIS A 707 31.92 24.51 -13.93
C HIS A 707 31.92 25.81 -14.76
#